data_a37a4d1147bc344828652798e280ab53
#
_entry.id   a37a4d1147bc344828652798e280ab53
#
_cell.length_a   1.000
_cell.length_b   1.000
_cell.length_c   1.000
_cell.angle_alpha   90.00
_cell.angle_beta   90.00
_cell.angle_gamma   90.00
#
_symmetry.space_group_name_H-M   'P 1'
#
loop_
_entity.id
_entity.type
_entity.pdbx_description
1 polymer ?
#
loop_
_entity_poly.entity_id
_entity_poly.type
_entity_poly.pdbx_seq_one_letter_code
_entity_poly.pdbx_strand_id
1 'polypeptide(L)'
;MVSSRALRAAIVVLSTCLFSLLLPAASARTADATSVDQLLLRAQRIADTIEIKRVQCEYGYYLDRSDWDAVLDLFTDDVIAEYANSGVFRGKNHVRALLYSIGYGTSGLHVGQLRDHIQLQPVIDVAPDGQSARGRWKALVLLGQYGEYARWQTGPYENEYRKEGGRWRIGHIHWFETFTVPFEGGWTVAMQQSNVADRKFPPPDSPPTFAANPWPAVTLPPYHYTNPGTAHPLQPKASPATSGSPGARLAEARRLAGLVRDEHQIEVLQRTYGYLVDKNLWTQIADMFTDDGTLEIGGRGVFVGKARVLQYLKWLGSPEHGKLYDHTQMEPVVTVAPDGQTAKGRWRALIFGADLNRRTDFLGDAIYENEYRKESGVWKIAKLHAYFVLYTDFQRGWGVTFWALTAPEIDLPPDRKPSARYEIYPGNTFVPYHYSSGSHWPEPASGLEPVPAARLKSEAAALDTELTRLEDTDAIENLQNAYGFYRDKWQWDDAARLFAAKGTREVAQRGVYIGRDHVRRSFDVDGPAGLRQGEVAEHFLYQHVIHVSDDGKSAKARVRELTFAGAFGKRAEVGGEVAENTFVKQGGIWKIHSEHQYTTFWANYANGWSQGYEPIAGPSDAHPADRPPTEVYAAFPDYYLPPFHYPNPVSGRRIAP
;
A
#
# COMPACT_ATOMS: atom_id res chain seq x y z
N MET A 1 7.71 91.65 -9.28
CA MET A 1 6.70 92.19 -10.20
C MET A 1 5.56 91.22 -10.18
N VAL A 2 4.50 91.49 -9.40
CA VAL A 2 3.20 92.01 -9.80
C VAL A 2 2.51 90.99 -10.72
N SER A 3 1.31 90.41 -10.52
CA SER A 3 0.09 90.74 -9.74
C SER A 3 -0.88 89.58 -9.88
N SER A 4 -1.58 89.18 -8.93
CA SER A 4 -2.89 89.62 -8.41
C SER A 4 -4.13 89.10 -9.20
N ARG A 5 -5.09 88.56 -8.45
CA ARG A 5 -6.58 88.65 -8.53
C ARG A 5 -7.26 87.69 -9.54
N ALA A 6 -8.41 87.11 -9.28
CA ALA A 6 -9.51 87.46 -8.35
C ALA A 6 -10.46 86.19 -8.21
N LEU A 7 -10.94 86.13 -7.06
CA LEU A 7 -12.22 85.63 -6.53
C LEU A 7 -13.41 85.73 -7.51
N ARG A 8 -14.15 84.63 -7.69
CA ARG A 8 -15.62 84.65 -7.80
C ARG A 8 -16.25 83.35 -7.24
N ALA A 9 -17.06 83.59 -6.25
CA ALA A 9 -17.97 82.60 -5.68
C ALA A 9 -19.11 82.32 -6.64
N ALA A 10 -19.51 81.05 -6.72
CA ALA A 10 -20.84 80.68 -7.19
C ALA A 10 -21.35 79.52 -6.35
N ILE A 11 -22.38 79.80 -5.62
CA ILE A 11 -23.25 78.88 -4.87
C ILE A 11 -23.91 77.99 -5.89
N VAL A 12 -23.76 76.63 -5.70
CA VAL A 12 -24.64 75.62 -6.34
C VAL A 12 -25.06 74.62 -5.28
N VAL A 13 -26.34 74.60 -5.09
CA VAL A 13 -27.25 73.74 -4.36
C VAL A 13 -26.77 72.32 -4.17
N LEU A 14 -26.75 71.90 -2.89
CA LEU A 14 -26.72 70.50 -2.50
C LEU A 14 -27.95 69.74 -3.04
N SER A 15 -27.72 68.80 -3.99
CA SER A 15 -28.66 67.76 -4.30
C SER A 15 -28.03 66.43 -3.78
N THR A 16 -28.48 65.99 -2.63
CA THR A 16 -28.13 64.73 -2.04
C THR A 16 -28.73 63.60 -2.86
N CYS A 17 -27.96 63.06 -3.82
CA CYS A 17 -28.22 61.69 -4.36
C CYS A 17 -27.57 60.67 -3.45
N LEU A 18 -28.38 60.05 -2.60
CA LEU A 18 -28.05 58.75 -1.96
C LEU A 18 -27.88 57.71 -3.08
N PHE A 19 -26.64 57.49 -3.51
CA PHE A 19 -26.30 56.24 -4.20
C PHE A 19 -26.15 55.15 -3.13
N SER A 20 -27.25 54.42 -2.90
CA SER A 20 -27.18 53.15 -2.24
C SER A 20 -26.32 52.21 -3.07
N LEU A 21 -25.06 52.04 -2.69
CA LEU A 21 -24.21 50.90 -3.13
C LEU A 21 -24.91 49.63 -2.66
N LEU A 22 -25.76 49.10 -3.48
CA LEU A 22 -26.14 47.68 -3.47
C LEU A 22 -24.87 46.90 -3.84
N LEU A 23 -24.03 46.57 -2.85
CA LEU A 23 -23.16 45.43 -2.91
C LEU A 23 -24.08 44.23 -3.23
N PRO A 24 -23.82 43.48 -4.29
CA PRO A 24 -24.51 42.23 -4.44
C PRO A 24 -24.16 41.42 -3.17
N ALA A 25 -25.17 41.12 -2.37
CA ALA A 25 -25.09 40.13 -1.34
C ALA A 25 -24.48 38.91 -2.04
N ALA A 26 -23.26 38.56 -1.65
CA ALA A 26 -22.72 37.27 -1.97
C ALA A 26 -23.79 36.27 -1.51
N SER A 27 -24.57 35.75 -2.47
CA SER A 27 -25.45 34.65 -2.22
C SER A 27 -24.53 33.58 -1.68
N ALA A 28 -24.58 33.35 -0.37
CA ALA A 28 -24.12 32.11 0.18
C ALA A 28 -24.85 31.07 -0.67
N ARG A 29 -24.14 30.42 -1.59
CA ARG A 29 -24.61 29.19 -2.20
C ARG A 29 -24.91 28.29 -1.00
N THR A 30 -26.17 28.15 -0.66
CA THR A 30 -26.66 27.01 0.09
C THR A 30 -26.14 25.85 -0.74
N ALA A 31 -25.18 25.11 -0.19
CA ALA A 31 -24.73 23.87 -0.81
C ALA A 31 -26.01 23.08 -1.05
N ASP A 32 -26.41 22.91 -2.32
CA ASP A 32 -27.52 22.05 -2.69
C ASP A 32 -27.19 20.69 -2.06
N ALA A 33 -28.13 20.17 -1.27
CA ALA A 33 -27.96 18.89 -0.62
C ALA A 33 -27.60 17.85 -1.70
N THR A 34 -26.46 17.19 -1.55
CA THR A 34 -25.98 16.15 -2.47
C THR A 34 -27.14 15.18 -2.74
N SER A 35 -27.48 14.94 -3.99
CA SER A 35 -28.61 14.07 -4.32
C SER A 35 -28.33 12.63 -3.86
N VAL A 36 -29.35 11.88 -3.51
CA VAL A 36 -29.21 10.46 -3.13
C VAL A 36 -28.52 9.66 -4.24
N ASP A 37 -28.77 10.01 -5.51
CA ASP A 37 -28.13 9.34 -6.65
C ASP A 37 -26.61 9.62 -6.69
N GLN A 38 -26.19 10.83 -6.40
CA GLN A 38 -24.78 11.15 -6.30
C GLN A 38 -24.11 10.44 -5.11
N LEU A 39 -24.79 10.32 -3.97
CA LEU A 39 -24.27 9.55 -2.83
C LEU A 39 -24.09 8.07 -3.17
N LEU A 40 -25.05 7.47 -3.88
CA LEU A 40 -24.93 6.08 -4.32
C LEU A 40 -23.76 5.90 -5.30
N LEU A 41 -23.60 6.79 -6.28
CA LEU A 41 -22.48 6.75 -7.22
C LEU A 41 -21.13 6.88 -6.55
N ARG A 42 -21.02 7.76 -5.55
CA ARG A 42 -19.79 7.92 -4.76
C ARG A 42 -19.50 6.65 -3.94
N ALA A 43 -20.51 6.10 -3.27
CA ALA A 43 -20.36 4.85 -2.52
C ALA A 43 -19.94 3.67 -3.41
N GLN A 44 -20.55 3.55 -4.61
CA GLN A 44 -20.18 2.54 -5.60
C GLN A 44 -18.71 2.71 -6.05
N ARG A 45 -18.31 3.95 -6.35
CA ARG A 45 -16.94 4.23 -6.80
C ARG A 45 -15.89 3.85 -5.75
N ILE A 46 -16.11 4.17 -4.47
CA ILE A 46 -15.18 3.79 -3.40
C ILE A 46 -15.14 2.26 -3.28
N ALA A 47 -16.29 1.59 -3.31
CA ALA A 47 -16.36 0.13 -3.32
C ALA A 47 -15.65 -0.48 -4.54
N ASP A 48 -15.77 0.12 -5.72
CA ASP A 48 -15.07 -0.28 -6.94
C ASP A 48 -13.54 -0.18 -6.79
N THR A 49 -13.04 0.88 -6.14
CA THR A 49 -11.61 1.03 -5.86
C THR A 49 -11.10 -0.12 -5.00
N ILE A 50 -11.83 -0.50 -3.96
CA ILE A 50 -11.46 -1.62 -3.07
C ILE A 50 -11.49 -2.96 -3.84
N GLU A 51 -12.53 -3.19 -4.67
CA GLU A 51 -12.60 -4.41 -5.48
C GLU A 51 -11.45 -4.53 -6.48
N ILE A 52 -11.01 -3.42 -7.10
CA ILE A 52 -9.86 -3.40 -7.99
C ILE A 52 -8.58 -3.75 -7.21
N LYS A 53 -8.41 -3.22 -5.99
CA LYS A 53 -7.29 -3.59 -5.10
C LYS A 53 -7.31 -5.09 -4.83
N ARG A 54 -8.46 -5.67 -4.51
CA ARG A 54 -8.61 -7.12 -4.32
C ARG A 54 -8.21 -7.93 -5.54
N VAL A 55 -8.76 -7.59 -6.71
CA VAL A 55 -8.44 -8.30 -7.97
C VAL A 55 -6.93 -8.35 -8.21
N GLN A 56 -6.22 -7.25 -7.96
CA GLN A 56 -4.77 -7.24 -8.12
C GLN A 56 -4.03 -8.04 -7.05
N CYS A 57 -4.45 -7.98 -5.80
CA CYS A 57 -3.86 -8.81 -4.74
C CYS A 57 -4.15 -10.31 -4.99
N GLU A 58 -5.37 -10.66 -5.38
CA GLU A 58 -5.73 -12.04 -5.78
C GLU A 58 -4.86 -12.52 -6.94
N TYR A 59 -4.61 -11.66 -7.94
CA TYR A 59 -3.69 -11.96 -9.06
C TYR A 59 -2.30 -12.33 -8.55
N GLY A 60 -1.71 -11.55 -7.61
CA GLY A 60 -0.42 -11.87 -6.99
C GLY A 60 -0.44 -13.24 -6.31
N TYR A 61 -1.41 -13.48 -5.43
CA TYR A 61 -1.52 -14.75 -4.70
C TYR A 61 -1.74 -15.99 -5.60
N TYR A 62 -2.46 -15.84 -6.72
CA TYR A 62 -2.63 -16.95 -7.68
C TYR A 62 -1.37 -17.19 -8.50
N LEU A 63 -0.63 -16.13 -8.87
CA LEU A 63 0.69 -16.26 -9.49
C LEU A 63 1.67 -17.01 -8.59
N ASP A 64 1.68 -16.73 -7.28
CA ASP A 64 2.55 -17.37 -6.30
C ASP A 64 2.39 -18.88 -6.31
N ARG A 65 1.17 -19.33 -6.51
CA ARG A 65 0.82 -20.76 -6.53
C ARG A 65 0.88 -21.38 -7.92
N SER A 66 1.18 -20.57 -8.96
CA SER A 66 1.02 -20.98 -10.37
C SER A 66 -0.38 -21.53 -10.65
N ASP A 67 -1.41 -20.96 -10.00
CA ASP A 67 -2.82 -21.33 -10.19
C ASP A 67 -3.37 -20.59 -11.40
N TRP A 68 -2.98 -21.08 -12.59
CA TRP A 68 -3.23 -20.38 -13.84
C TRP A 68 -4.72 -20.22 -14.17
N ASP A 69 -5.54 -21.17 -13.76
CA ASP A 69 -6.98 -21.10 -14.01
C ASP A 69 -7.61 -20.01 -13.16
N ALA A 70 -7.22 -19.87 -11.88
CA ALA A 70 -7.66 -18.78 -11.03
C ALA A 70 -7.16 -17.41 -11.54
N VAL A 71 -5.91 -17.32 -12.03
CA VAL A 71 -5.42 -16.09 -12.70
C VAL A 71 -6.29 -15.73 -13.89
N LEU A 72 -6.63 -16.72 -14.74
CA LEU A 72 -7.43 -16.49 -15.94
C LEU A 72 -8.87 -16.08 -15.63
N ASP A 73 -9.41 -16.50 -14.48
CA ASP A 73 -10.75 -16.07 -14.04
C ASP A 73 -10.80 -14.58 -13.67
N LEU A 74 -9.67 -13.98 -13.35
CA LEU A 74 -9.56 -12.53 -13.11
C LEU A 74 -9.53 -11.70 -14.40
N PHE A 75 -9.33 -12.33 -15.55
CA PHE A 75 -9.21 -11.64 -16.84
C PHE A 75 -10.53 -11.57 -17.62
N THR A 76 -10.67 -10.53 -18.45
CA THR A 76 -11.71 -10.49 -19.47
C THR A 76 -11.41 -11.51 -20.59
N ASP A 77 -12.40 -11.92 -21.36
CA ASP A 77 -12.18 -12.92 -22.42
C ASP A 77 -11.28 -12.39 -23.55
N ASP A 78 -11.30 -11.08 -23.80
CA ASP A 78 -10.48 -10.37 -24.77
C ASP A 78 -9.23 -9.71 -24.17
N VAL A 79 -8.79 -10.14 -22.99
CA VAL A 79 -7.62 -9.60 -22.27
C VAL A 79 -6.41 -9.38 -23.17
N ILE A 80 -5.68 -8.31 -22.93
CA ILE A 80 -4.37 -8.05 -23.51
C ILE A 80 -3.34 -8.25 -22.40
N ALA A 81 -2.30 -9.05 -22.65
CA ALA A 81 -1.21 -9.24 -21.70
C ALA A 81 0.13 -8.89 -22.36
N GLU A 82 0.89 -8.03 -21.67
CA GLU A 82 2.25 -7.65 -22.03
C GLU A 82 3.15 -7.79 -20.80
N TYR A 83 4.13 -8.69 -20.86
CA TYR A 83 5.10 -8.89 -19.79
C TYR A 83 6.49 -8.51 -20.29
N ALA A 84 6.97 -7.33 -19.91
CA ALA A 84 8.24 -6.79 -20.34
C ALA A 84 8.39 -6.85 -21.87
N ASN A 85 9.47 -7.41 -22.37
CA ASN A 85 9.76 -7.51 -23.81
C ASN A 85 9.20 -8.79 -24.47
N SER A 86 8.32 -9.56 -23.81
CA SER A 86 7.82 -10.82 -24.38
C SER A 86 6.87 -10.65 -25.56
N GLY A 87 6.38 -9.44 -25.78
CA GLY A 87 5.39 -9.10 -26.81
C GLY A 87 3.95 -9.07 -26.27
N VAL A 88 3.00 -8.88 -27.17
CA VAL A 88 1.58 -8.73 -26.88
C VAL A 88 0.86 -10.07 -27.10
N PHE A 89 0.12 -10.51 -26.10
CA PHE A 89 -0.73 -11.71 -26.15
C PHE A 89 -2.19 -11.29 -26.00
N ARG A 90 -3.05 -11.67 -26.94
CA ARG A 90 -4.46 -11.25 -27.00
C ARG A 90 -5.41 -12.40 -26.79
N GLY A 91 -6.40 -12.17 -25.94
CA GLY A 91 -7.45 -13.12 -25.61
C GLY A 91 -7.00 -14.19 -24.59
N LYS A 92 -7.97 -14.58 -23.76
CA LYS A 92 -7.75 -15.49 -22.63
C LYS A 92 -7.09 -16.82 -23.02
N ASN A 93 -7.39 -17.37 -24.19
CA ASN A 93 -6.79 -18.64 -24.63
C ASN A 93 -5.30 -18.51 -24.95
N HIS A 94 -4.89 -17.39 -25.56
CA HIS A 94 -3.47 -17.16 -25.86
C HIS A 94 -2.68 -16.85 -24.59
N VAL A 95 -3.27 -16.05 -23.67
CA VAL A 95 -2.69 -15.80 -22.35
C VAL A 95 -2.60 -17.07 -21.52
N ARG A 96 -3.58 -17.99 -21.61
CA ARG A 96 -3.50 -19.34 -21.01
C ARG A 96 -2.27 -20.08 -21.50
N ALA A 97 -2.04 -20.15 -22.79
CA ALA A 97 -0.89 -20.83 -23.36
C ALA A 97 0.44 -20.23 -22.85
N LEU A 98 0.52 -18.90 -22.72
CA LEU A 98 1.67 -18.22 -22.13
C LEU A 98 1.89 -18.61 -20.67
N LEU A 99 0.86 -18.51 -19.82
CA LEU A 99 0.95 -18.83 -18.39
C LEU A 99 1.35 -20.30 -18.15
N TYR A 100 0.75 -21.23 -18.88
CA TYR A 100 1.13 -22.65 -18.79
C TYR A 100 2.57 -22.88 -19.24
N SER A 101 3.06 -22.14 -20.24
CA SER A 101 4.49 -22.21 -20.65
C SER A 101 5.42 -21.69 -19.55
N ILE A 102 5.03 -20.65 -18.83
CA ILE A 102 5.76 -20.17 -17.63
C ILE A 102 5.79 -21.28 -16.54
N GLY A 103 4.71 -22.05 -16.38
CA GLY A 103 4.56 -23.16 -15.45
C GLY A 103 5.10 -24.51 -15.96
N TYR A 104 5.93 -24.54 -16.98
CA TYR A 104 6.45 -25.79 -17.59
C TYR A 104 5.36 -26.75 -18.06
N GLY A 105 4.24 -26.22 -18.54
CA GLY A 105 3.10 -26.98 -19.04
C GLY A 105 2.13 -27.47 -17.97
N THR A 106 2.31 -27.10 -16.72
CA THR A 106 1.47 -27.52 -15.59
C THR A 106 0.94 -26.33 -14.81
N SER A 107 -0.13 -26.54 -14.05
CA SER A 107 -0.59 -25.65 -12.97
C SER A 107 -0.07 -26.16 -11.63
N GLY A 108 0.15 -25.25 -10.68
CA GLY A 108 0.72 -25.54 -9.37
C GLY A 108 2.24 -25.42 -9.31
N LEU A 109 2.76 -25.17 -8.12
CA LEU A 109 4.20 -25.12 -7.88
C LEU A 109 4.83 -26.52 -7.88
N HIS A 110 5.99 -26.64 -8.50
CA HIS A 110 6.84 -27.81 -8.35
C HIS A 110 7.64 -27.75 -7.05
N VAL A 111 8.07 -28.91 -6.55
CA VAL A 111 8.94 -28.96 -5.36
C VAL A 111 10.22 -28.16 -5.61
N GLY A 112 10.60 -27.34 -4.63
CA GLY A 112 11.74 -26.46 -4.72
C GLY A 112 11.50 -25.15 -5.46
N GLN A 113 10.33 -24.92 -6.02
CA GLN A 113 10.01 -23.61 -6.63
C GLN A 113 9.54 -22.61 -5.58
N LEU A 114 10.03 -21.40 -5.72
CA LEU A 114 9.51 -20.20 -5.05
C LEU A 114 9.04 -19.21 -6.12
N ARG A 115 7.85 -18.69 -5.91
CA ARG A 115 7.26 -17.59 -6.70
C ARG A 115 6.46 -16.74 -5.73
N ASP A 116 6.94 -15.55 -5.40
CA ASP A 116 6.21 -14.59 -4.60
C ASP A 116 6.11 -13.31 -5.42
N HIS A 117 4.89 -12.97 -5.85
CA HIS A 117 4.59 -11.82 -6.72
C HIS A 117 3.82 -10.76 -5.92
N ILE A 118 4.54 -10.07 -5.05
CA ILE A 118 3.97 -9.10 -4.11
C ILE A 118 3.50 -7.85 -4.86
N GLN A 119 2.21 -7.50 -4.72
CA GLN A 119 1.56 -6.37 -5.38
C GLN A 119 1.41 -5.19 -4.42
N LEU A 120 2.08 -4.10 -4.70
CA LEU A 120 2.23 -2.97 -3.78
C LEU A 120 1.86 -1.63 -4.45
N GLN A 121 1.66 -0.61 -3.62
CA GLN A 121 1.71 0.80 -4.01
C GLN A 121 0.68 1.18 -5.09
N PRO A 122 -0.63 0.86 -4.89
CA PRO A 122 -1.67 1.17 -5.87
C PRO A 122 -1.88 2.67 -6.06
N VAL A 123 -1.97 3.11 -7.33
CA VAL A 123 -2.59 4.38 -7.72
C VAL A 123 -3.72 4.04 -8.68
N ILE A 124 -4.96 4.26 -8.25
CA ILE A 124 -6.14 3.78 -8.97
C ILE A 124 -7.04 4.96 -9.36
N ASP A 125 -7.42 5.00 -10.64
CA ASP A 125 -8.37 5.94 -11.22
C ASP A 125 -9.56 5.19 -11.82
N VAL A 126 -10.69 5.22 -11.11
CA VAL A 126 -11.97 4.72 -11.66
C VAL A 126 -12.55 5.77 -12.60
N ALA A 127 -12.95 5.37 -13.80
CA ALA A 127 -13.55 6.26 -14.79
C ALA A 127 -14.88 6.86 -14.27
N PRO A 128 -15.28 8.05 -14.77
CA PRO A 128 -16.51 8.71 -14.31
C PRO A 128 -17.79 7.89 -14.49
N ASP A 129 -17.83 6.95 -15.42
CA ASP A 129 -18.96 6.05 -15.70
C ASP A 129 -19.01 4.82 -14.80
N GLY A 130 -17.93 4.54 -14.02
CA GLY A 130 -17.82 3.37 -13.16
C GLY A 130 -17.73 2.03 -13.90
N GLN A 131 -17.40 2.03 -15.21
CA GLN A 131 -17.33 0.81 -16.03
C GLN A 131 -15.91 0.39 -16.38
N SER A 132 -14.95 1.30 -16.24
CA SER A 132 -13.53 1.06 -16.46
C SER A 132 -12.68 1.76 -15.41
N ALA A 133 -11.46 1.27 -15.24
CA ALA A 133 -10.49 1.89 -14.34
C ALA A 133 -9.07 1.65 -14.86
N ARG A 134 -8.13 2.45 -14.38
CA ARG A 134 -6.71 2.26 -14.57
C ARG A 134 -6.04 2.15 -13.22
N GLY A 135 -4.99 1.33 -13.13
CA GLY A 135 -4.23 1.15 -11.91
C GLY A 135 -2.76 0.95 -12.18
N ARG A 136 -1.94 1.76 -11.49
CA ARG A 136 -0.51 1.55 -11.40
C ARG A 136 -0.18 0.79 -10.14
N TRP A 137 0.70 -0.20 -10.26
CA TRP A 137 1.14 -1.02 -9.14
C TRP A 137 2.64 -1.19 -9.18
N LYS A 138 3.24 -1.60 -8.09
CA LYS A 138 4.64 -2.02 -8.04
C LYS A 138 4.71 -3.47 -7.61
N ALA A 139 5.45 -4.28 -8.36
CA ALA A 139 5.73 -5.65 -7.96
C ALA A 139 7.10 -5.76 -7.30
N LEU A 140 7.16 -6.48 -6.19
CA LEU A 140 8.39 -7.05 -5.64
C LEU A 140 8.27 -8.57 -5.76
N VAL A 141 9.21 -9.20 -6.47
CA VAL A 141 9.07 -10.62 -6.82
C VAL A 141 10.30 -11.39 -6.34
N LEU A 142 10.04 -12.49 -5.64
CA LEU A 142 11.05 -13.48 -5.27
C LEU A 142 10.85 -14.72 -6.13
N LEU A 143 11.86 -15.07 -6.91
CA LEU A 143 11.86 -16.26 -7.74
C LEU A 143 12.97 -17.21 -7.29
N GLY A 144 12.69 -18.51 -7.27
CA GLY A 144 13.70 -19.47 -6.92
C GLY A 144 13.40 -20.89 -7.39
N GLN A 145 14.48 -21.66 -7.55
CA GLN A 145 14.47 -23.11 -7.60
C GLN A 145 15.58 -23.56 -6.65
N TYR A 146 15.20 -24.27 -5.62
CA TYR A 146 16.15 -24.77 -4.62
C TYR A 146 17.24 -25.62 -5.25
N GLY A 147 18.50 -25.34 -4.92
CA GLY A 147 19.67 -25.97 -5.50
C GLY A 147 20.12 -25.38 -6.86
N GLU A 148 19.37 -24.44 -7.43
CA GLU A 148 19.66 -23.93 -8.77
C GLU A 148 19.84 -22.39 -8.79
N TYR A 149 18.82 -21.63 -8.32
CA TYR A 149 18.86 -20.18 -8.37
C TYR A 149 17.93 -19.53 -7.35
N ALA A 150 18.26 -18.28 -7.00
CA ALA A 150 17.39 -17.29 -6.38
C ALA A 150 17.51 -15.95 -7.12
N ARG A 151 16.40 -15.22 -7.28
CA ARG A 151 16.36 -13.95 -8.02
C ARG A 151 15.40 -12.97 -7.39
N TRP A 152 15.80 -11.70 -7.37
CA TRP A 152 14.92 -10.56 -7.21
C TRP A 152 14.43 -10.08 -8.57
N GLN A 153 13.15 -9.68 -8.62
CA GLN A 153 12.58 -9.04 -9.78
C GLN A 153 11.66 -7.91 -9.32
N THR A 154 11.65 -6.79 -10.02
CA THR A 154 10.75 -5.66 -9.71
C THR A 154 10.41 -4.87 -10.94
N GLY A 155 9.30 -4.16 -10.86
CA GLY A 155 8.84 -3.23 -11.86
C GLY A 155 7.40 -2.78 -11.62
N PRO A 156 6.96 -1.70 -12.26
CA PRO A 156 5.59 -1.27 -12.19
C PRO A 156 4.69 -2.00 -13.20
N TYR A 157 3.41 -2.13 -12.82
CA TYR A 157 2.31 -2.41 -13.74
C TYR A 157 1.59 -1.12 -14.11
N GLU A 158 1.06 -1.04 -15.33
CA GLU A 158 0.02 -0.11 -15.79
C GLU A 158 -1.12 -0.96 -16.35
N ASN A 159 -2.15 -1.14 -15.56
CA ASN A 159 -3.25 -2.05 -15.88
C ASN A 159 -4.53 -1.29 -16.20
N GLU A 160 -5.36 -1.89 -17.07
CA GLU A 160 -6.72 -1.45 -17.29
C GLU A 160 -7.70 -2.52 -16.80
N TYR A 161 -8.72 -2.07 -16.12
CA TYR A 161 -9.77 -2.90 -15.54
C TYR A 161 -11.11 -2.57 -16.18
N ARG A 162 -11.96 -3.58 -16.34
CA ARG A 162 -13.34 -3.43 -16.85
C ARG A 162 -14.33 -4.13 -15.93
N LYS A 163 -15.50 -3.54 -15.78
CA LYS A 163 -16.60 -4.11 -15.02
C LYS A 163 -17.49 -4.92 -15.94
N GLU A 164 -17.50 -6.25 -15.80
CA GLU A 164 -18.28 -7.19 -16.60
C GLU A 164 -19.22 -8.01 -15.71
N GLY A 165 -20.52 -7.97 -15.99
CA GLY A 165 -21.50 -8.67 -15.15
C GLY A 165 -21.50 -8.22 -13.68
N GLY A 166 -21.17 -6.97 -13.40
CA GLY A 166 -21.07 -6.41 -12.06
C GLY A 166 -19.75 -6.71 -11.33
N ARG A 167 -18.78 -7.38 -11.96
CA ARG A 167 -17.47 -7.74 -11.39
C ARG A 167 -16.34 -7.04 -12.11
N TRP A 168 -15.33 -6.62 -11.37
CA TRP A 168 -14.10 -6.08 -11.94
C TRP A 168 -13.19 -7.19 -12.45
N ARG A 169 -12.63 -6.98 -13.63
CA ARG A 169 -11.69 -7.88 -14.30
C ARG A 169 -10.56 -7.10 -14.92
N ILE A 170 -9.40 -7.73 -15.05
CA ILE A 170 -8.24 -7.17 -15.76
C ILE A 170 -8.49 -7.30 -17.26
N GLY A 171 -8.62 -6.18 -17.97
CA GLY A 171 -8.78 -6.11 -19.41
C GLY A 171 -7.45 -5.93 -20.14
N HIS A 172 -6.51 -5.22 -19.52
CA HIS A 172 -5.13 -5.11 -20.01
C HIS A 172 -4.20 -5.22 -18.81
N ILE A 173 -3.25 -6.14 -18.86
CA ILE A 173 -2.13 -6.23 -17.93
C ILE A 173 -0.84 -5.90 -18.65
N HIS A 174 -0.14 -4.86 -18.20
CA HIS A 174 1.12 -4.44 -18.78
C HIS A 174 2.16 -4.26 -17.68
N TRP A 175 3.13 -5.16 -17.63
CA TRP A 175 4.21 -5.13 -16.67
C TRP A 175 5.50 -4.64 -17.31
N PHE A 176 6.12 -3.64 -16.69
CA PHE A 176 7.37 -3.03 -17.11
C PHE A 176 8.48 -3.47 -16.16
N GLU A 177 9.38 -4.31 -16.63
CA GLU A 177 10.50 -4.77 -15.81
C GLU A 177 11.47 -3.61 -15.53
N THR A 178 11.76 -3.35 -14.25
CA THR A 178 12.87 -2.50 -13.84
C THR A 178 14.16 -3.31 -13.85
N PHE A 179 14.15 -4.44 -13.15
CA PHE A 179 15.25 -5.40 -13.21
C PHE A 179 14.77 -6.82 -12.82
N THR A 180 15.51 -7.80 -13.33
CA THR A 180 15.60 -9.16 -12.81
C THR A 180 17.08 -9.45 -12.58
N VAL A 181 17.47 -9.75 -11.33
CA VAL A 181 18.86 -9.93 -10.93
C VAL A 181 19.01 -11.16 -10.04
N PRO A 182 20.18 -11.84 -10.05
CA PRO A 182 20.42 -12.92 -9.10
C PRO A 182 20.38 -12.40 -7.66
N PHE A 183 20.01 -13.24 -6.73
CA PHE A 183 20.10 -12.90 -5.31
C PHE A 183 21.53 -12.56 -4.92
N GLU A 184 22.48 -13.39 -5.31
CA GLU A 184 23.90 -13.12 -5.10
C GLU A 184 24.35 -11.90 -5.92
N GLY A 185 24.86 -10.88 -5.24
CA GLY A 185 25.25 -9.61 -5.81
C GLY A 185 24.11 -8.63 -6.05
N GLY A 186 22.85 -9.07 -6.05
CA GLY A 186 21.70 -8.21 -6.22
C GLY A 186 21.80 -7.35 -7.48
N TRP A 187 21.44 -6.08 -7.39
CA TRP A 187 21.47 -5.13 -8.51
C TRP A 187 22.84 -4.55 -8.84
N THR A 188 23.93 -5.03 -8.19
CA THR A 188 25.28 -4.73 -8.68
C THR A 188 25.65 -5.53 -9.92
N VAL A 189 24.91 -6.59 -10.24
CA VAL A 189 25.17 -7.46 -11.38
C VAL A 189 24.00 -7.47 -12.36
N ALA A 190 24.29 -7.71 -13.64
CA ALA A 190 23.25 -7.99 -14.62
C ALA A 190 22.80 -9.45 -14.51
N MET A 191 21.53 -9.69 -14.81
CA MET A 191 21.07 -11.06 -14.97
C MET A 191 21.84 -11.71 -16.12
N GLN A 192 22.53 -12.80 -15.82
CA GLN A 192 22.98 -13.68 -16.89
C GLN A 192 21.72 -14.22 -17.56
N GLN A 193 21.59 -14.05 -18.86
CA GLN A 193 20.49 -14.67 -19.61
C GLN A 193 20.53 -16.16 -19.31
N SER A 194 19.63 -16.62 -18.44
CA SER A 194 19.42 -18.04 -18.26
C SER A 194 19.02 -18.57 -19.63
N ASN A 195 19.53 -19.75 -20.01
CA ASN A 195 19.16 -20.43 -21.24
C ASN A 195 17.62 -20.68 -21.25
N VAL A 196 16.86 -19.63 -21.51
CA VAL A 196 15.42 -19.68 -21.77
C VAL A 196 15.16 -20.34 -23.13
N ALA A 197 16.25 -20.64 -23.88
CA ALA A 197 16.20 -21.23 -25.20
C ALA A 197 15.43 -22.56 -25.28
N ASP A 198 15.28 -23.27 -24.15
CA ASP A 198 14.54 -24.55 -24.12
C ASP A 198 13.04 -24.39 -23.83
N ARG A 199 12.57 -23.20 -23.46
CA ARG A 199 11.14 -22.95 -23.25
C ARG A 199 10.47 -22.57 -24.56
N LYS A 200 9.57 -23.40 -25.04
CA LYS A 200 8.72 -23.08 -26.18
C LYS A 200 7.57 -22.17 -25.71
N PHE A 201 7.82 -20.90 -25.61
CA PHE A 201 6.73 -19.93 -25.43
C PHE A 201 5.87 -19.84 -26.70
N PRO A 202 4.56 -19.65 -26.58
CA PRO A 202 3.75 -19.32 -27.74
C PRO A 202 4.26 -18.01 -28.37
N PRO A 203 4.27 -17.88 -29.70
CA PRO A 203 4.66 -16.63 -30.34
C PRO A 203 3.68 -15.51 -29.96
N PRO A 204 4.13 -14.28 -29.66
CA PRO A 204 3.22 -13.17 -29.40
C PRO A 204 2.43 -12.79 -30.69
N ASP A 205 1.26 -12.17 -30.50
CA ASP A 205 0.45 -11.65 -31.62
C ASP A 205 1.09 -10.44 -32.29
N SER A 206 1.86 -9.68 -31.54
CA SER A 206 2.65 -8.54 -32.04
C SER A 206 3.86 -8.25 -31.14
N PRO A 207 4.86 -7.49 -31.64
CA PRO A 207 5.93 -6.98 -30.79
C PRO A 207 5.38 -6.21 -29.58
N PRO A 208 6.19 -6.04 -28.52
CA PRO A 208 5.79 -5.25 -27.36
C PRO A 208 5.48 -3.80 -27.77
N THR A 209 4.46 -3.21 -27.14
CA THR A 209 4.08 -1.81 -27.41
C THR A 209 5.08 -0.83 -26.78
N PHE A 210 5.81 -1.28 -25.77
CA PHE A 210 6.88 -0.56 -25.11
C PHE A 210 8.12 -1.45 -24.99
N ALA A 211 9.12 -1.21 -25.83
CA ALA A 211 10.38 -1.94 -25.74
C ALA A 211 11.31 -1.30 -24.71
N ALA A 212 11.58 -2.01 -23.63
CA ALA A 212 12.53 -1.59 -22.60
C ALA A 212 13.90 -2.21 -22.83
N ASN A 213 14.95 -1.44 -22.55
CA ASN A 213 16.29 -1.99 -22.45
C ASN A 213 16.44 -2.71 -21.11
N PRO A 214 17.11 -3.88 -21.07
CA PRO A 214 17.31 -4.60 -19.83
C PRO A 214 18.23 -3.83 -18.86
N TRP A 215 18.11 -4.15 -17.56
CA TRP A 215 19.04 -3.66 -16.54
C TRP A 215 20.51 -3.86 -17.02
N PRO A 216 21.40 -2.86 -16.91
CA PRO A 216 21.32 -1.64 -16.10
C PRO A 216 20.73 -0.39 -16.78
N ALA A 217 19.97 -0.51 -17.85
CA ALA A 217 19.26 0.63 -18.42
C ALA A 217 18.10 1.08 -17.52
N VAL A 218 17.75 2.36 -17.59
CA VAL A 218 16.60 2.91 -16.85
C VAL A 218 15.37 2.91 -17.76
N THR A 219 14.31 2.28 -17.28
CA THR A 219 13.00 2.27 -17.92
C THR A 219 12.09 3.27 -17.25
N LEU A 220 11.44 4.14 -18.04
CA LEU A 220 10.45 5.12 -17.60
C LEU A 220 9.08 4.80 -18.22
N PRO A 221 8.29 3.92 -17.62
CA PRO A 221 6.93 3.63 -18.08
C PRO A 221 6.04 4.86 -18.01
N PRO A 222 5.05 5.01 -18.90
CA PRO A 222 4.08 6.10 -18.83
C PRO A 222 3.27 6.02 -17.53
N TYR A 223 2.75 7.16 -17.08
CA TYR A 223 1.78 7.24 -15.98
C TYR A 223 0.40 7.43 -16.56
N HIS A 224 -0.60 6.66 -16.09
CA HIS A 224 -1.99 6.86 -16.51
C HIS A 224 -2.66 8.05 -15.79
N TYR A 225 -2.07 8.53 -14.69
CA TYR A 225 -2.62 9.58 -13.84
C TYR A 225 -1.86 10.90 -13.97
N THR A 226 -2.58 12.00 -13.69
CA THR A 226 -1.98 13.31 -13.46
C THR A 226 -1.48 13.40 -12.03
N ASN A 227 -0.39 14.15 -11.80
CA ASN A 227 0.17 14.36 -10.46
C ASN A 227 -0.94 14.71 -9.43
N PRO A 228 -1.22 13.84 -8.45
CA PRO A 228 -2.37 14.01 -7.55
C PRO A 228 -2.25 15.24 -6.63
N GLY A 229 -1.06 15.78 -6.50
CA GLY A 229 -0.86 17.08 -5.82
C GLY A 229 -1.26 18.29 -6.66
N THR A 230 -1.61 18.15 -7.93
CA THR A 230 -1.95 19.28 -8.82
C THR A 230 -3.30 19.15 -9.50
N ALA A 231 -3.92 18.00 -9.44
CA ALA A 231 -5.20 17.71 -10.07
C ALA A 231 -6.26 17.29 -9.05
N HIS A 232 -7.50 17.63 -9.32
CA HIS A 232 -8.62 17.08 -8.56
C HIS A 232 -8.85 15.61 -8.96
N PRO A 233 -9.26 14.75 -8.03
CA PRO A 233 -9.71 13.41 -8.35
C PRO A 233 -10.85 13.43 -9.36
N LEU A 234 -10.90 12.45 -10.23
CA LEU A 234 -12.00 12.28 -11.19
C LEU A 234 -13.34 12.20 -10.44
N GLN A 235 -14.34 12.92 -10.88
CA GLN A 235 -15.66 12.92 -10.26
C GLN A 235 -16.62 11.96 -11.02
N PRO A 236 -17.46 11.20 -10.29
CA PRO A 236 -18.44 10.34 -10.94
C PRO A 236 -19.46 11.20 -11.71
N LYS A 237 -19.84 10.76 -12.90
CA LYS A 237 -20.93 11.36 -13.67
C LYS A 237 -22.25 10.69 -13.26
N ALA A 238 -23.30 11.48 -13.14
CA ALA A 238 -24.62 10.96 -12.89
C ALA A 238 -24.99 9.93 -13.98
N SER A 239 -25.28 8.71 -13.58
CA SER A 239 -25.87 7.69 -14.46
C SER A 239 -27.36 7.96 -14.61
N PRO A 240 -27.99 7.65 -15.76
CA PRO A 240 -29.45 7.72 -15.86
C PRO A 240 -30.09 6.80 -14.83
N ALA A 241 -31.24 7.24 -14.32
CA ALA A 241 -32.00 6.72 -13.20
C ALA A 241 -31.72 5.29 -12.74
N THR A 242 -31.14 5.14 -11.57
CA THR A 242 -31.11 3.87 -10.85
C THR A 242 -32.52 3.46 -10.43
N SER A 243 -32.84 2.18 -10.55
CA SER A 243 -34.14 1.63 -10.12
C SER A 243 -34.31 1.75 -8.60
N GLY A 244 -35.55 1.88 -8.12
CA GLY A 244 -35.91 1.90 -6.72
C GLY A 244 -36.22 3.29 -6.14
N SER A 245 -36.79 3.34 -4.93
CA SER A 245 -37.11 4.58 -4.23
C SER A 245 -35.85 5.29 -3.72
N PRO A 246 -35.90 6.62 -3.48
CA PRO A 246 -34.77 7.33 -2.85
C PRO A 246 -34.31 6.68 -1.54
N GLY A 247 -35.24 6.15 -0.73
CA GLY A 247 -34.92 5.44 0.50
C GLY A 247 -34.16 4.14 0.29
N ALA A 248 -34.51 3.38 -0.76
CA ALA A 248 -33.80 2.14 -1.11
C ALA A 248 -32.38 2.43 -1.62
N ARG A 249 -32.22 3.44 -2.49
CA ARG A 249 -30.91 3.86 -2.98
C ARG A 249 -30.01 4.38 -1.88
N LEU A 250 -30.54 5.15 -0.93
CA LEU A 250 -29.78 5.61 0.22
C LEU A 250 -29.37 4.46 1.15
N ALA A 251 -30.25 3.47 1.35
CA ALA A 251 -29.92 2.27 2.10
C ALA A 251 -28.77 1.49 1.48
N GLU A 252 -28.77 1.32 0.15
CA GLU A 252 -27.67 0.67 -0.58
C GLU A 252 -26.37 1.47 -0.49
N ALA A 253 -26.40 2.78 -0.67
CA ALA A 253 -25.22 3.63 -0.53
C ALA A 253 -24.59 3.53 0.88
N ARG A 254 -25.44 3.47 1.93
CA ARG A 254 -25.00 3.26 3.32
C ARG A 254 -24.40 1.88 3.53
N ARG A 255 -24.98 0.84 2.92
CA ARG A 255 -24.43 -0.52 3.00
C ARG A 255 -23.01 -0.57 2.43
N LEU A 256 -22.81 -0.03 1.22
CA LEU A 256 -21.52 0.02 0.57
C LEU A 256 -20.49 0.81 1.39
N ALA A 257 -20.85 2.02 1.84
CA ALA A 257 -19.99 2.82 2.71
C ALA A 257 -19.62 2.09 4.02
N GLY A 258 -20.59 1.36 4.60
CA GLY A 258 -20.37 0.55 5.79
C GLY A 258 -19.37 -0.58 5.57
N LEU A 259 -19.46 -1.30 4.47
CA LEU A 259 -18.52 -2.37 4.09
C LEU A 259 -17.10 -1.82 3.91
N VAL A 260 -16.96 -0.73 3.16
CA VAL A 260 -15.65 -0.07 2.95
C VAL A 260 -15.05 0.41 4.27
N ARG A 261 -15.86 1.04 5.12
CA ARG A 261 -15.40 1.46 6.45
C ARG A 261 -14.94 0.28 7.31
N ASP A 262 -15.68 -0.83 7.30
CA ASP A 262 -15.35 -2.03 8.08
C ASP A 262 -14.04 -2.66 7.57
N GLU A 263 -13.84 -2.71 6.26
CA GLU A 263 -12.58 -3.17 5.65
C GLU A 263 -11.41 -2.26 6.04
N HIS A 264 -11.54 -0.93 5.91
CA HIS A 264 -10.49 0.00 6.35
C HIS A 264 -10.15 -0.16 7.85
N GLN A 265 -11.14 -0.40 8.72
CA GLN A 265 -10.89 -0.64 10.14
C GLN A 265 -10.10 -1.93 10.38
N ILE A 266 -10.42 -3.00 9.63
CA ILE A 266 -9.69 -4.26 9.69
C ILE A 266 -8.26 -4.08 9.15
N GLU A 267 -8.10 -3.30 8.08
CA GLU A 267 -6.78 -2.97 7.56
C GLU A 267 -5.93 -2.16 8.56
N VAL A 268 -6.51 -1.16 9.19
CA VAL A 268 -5.84 -0.40 10.27
C VAL A 268 -5.44 -1.33 11.41
N LEU A 269 -6.33 -2.25 11.82
CA LEU A 269 -6.06 -3.23 12.86
C LEU A 269 -4.84 -4.10 12.48
N GLN A 270 -4.86 -4.73 11.31
CA GLN A 270 -3.80 -5.64 10.88
C GLN A 270 -2.47 -4.92 10.61
N ARG A 271 -2.52 -3.76 9.97
CA ARG A 271 -1.33 -2.93 9.71
C ARG A 271 -0.70 -2.46 11.03
N THR A 272 -1.53 -2.10 12.03
CA THR A 272 -1.04 -1.76 13.38
C THR A 272 -0.39 -2.97 14.05
N TYR A 273 -0.98 -4.17 13.92
CA TYR A 273 -0.35 -5.41 14.40
C TYR A 273 1.08 -5.56 13.90
N GLY A 274 1.35 -5.37 12.59
CA GLY A 274 2.69 -5.44 12.03
C GLY A 274 3.65 -4.44 12.69
N TYR A 275 3.27 -3.17 12.80
CA TYR A 275 4.10 -2.15 13.46
C TYR A 275 4.38 -2.45 14.94
N LEU A 276 3.45 -3.09 15.63
CA LEU A 276 3.64 -3.48 17.04
C LEU A 276 4.55 -4.70 17.18
N VAL A 277 4.49 -5.66 16.23
CA VAL A 277 5.38 -6.82 16.20
C VAL A 277 6.83 -6.39 16.02
N ASP A 278 7.11 -5.45 15.14
CA ASP A 278 8.48 -4.93 14.90
C ASP A 278 9.15 -4.42 16.17
N LYS A 279 8.36 -3.94 17.09
CA LYS A 279 8.83 -3.31 18.32
C LYS A 279 8.54 -4.15 19.57
N ASN A 280 8.13 -5.41 19.39
CA ASN A 280 7.84 -6.37 20.45
C ASN A 280 6.87 -5.81 21.51
N LEU A 281 5.89 -5.01 21.08
CA LEU A 281 4.89 -4.39 21.95
C LEU A 281 3.77 -5.40 22.28
N TRP A 282 4.17 -6.52 22.88
CA TRP A 282 3.33 -7.72 23.04
C TRP A 282 2.01 -7.51 23.77
N THR A 283 2.01 -6.67 24.79
CA THR A 283 0.78 -6.35 25.53
C THR A 283 -0.20 -5.57 24.64
N GLN A 284 0.31 -4.64 23.83
CA GLN A 284 -0.50 -3.89 22.89
C GLN A 284 -1.12 -4.81 21.82
N ILE A 285 -0.35 -5.82 21.38
CA ILE A 285 -0.83 -6.82 20.41
C ILE A 285 -1.89 -7.70 21.07
N ALA A 286 -1.68 -8.21 22.27
CA ALA A 286 -2.66 -9.04 22.97
C ALA A 286 -4.00 -8.31 23.16
N ASP A 287 -4.00 -6.98 23.36
CA ASP A 287 -5.23 -6.18 23.45
C ASP A 287 -6.06 -6.20 22.16
N MET A 288 -5.42 -6.45 21.02
CA MET A 288 -6.11 -6.49 19.72
C MET A 288 -6.93 -7.78 19.51
N PHE A 289 -6.72 -8.80 20.36
CA PHE A 289 -7.45 -10.07 20.27
C PHE A 289 -8.77 -10.02 21.05
N THR A 290 -9.73 -10.86 20.60
CA THR A 290 -10.89 -11.22 21.42
C THR A 290 -10.41 -12.05 22.63
N ASP A 291 -11.21 -12.13 23.69
CA ASP A 291 -10.79 -12.83 24.93
C ASP A 291 -10.55 -14.34 24.70
N ASP A 292 -11.32 -14.94 23.78
CA ASP A 292 -11.20 -16.33 23.32
C ASP A 292 -10.35 -16.49 22.06
N GLY A 293 -9.71 -15.42 21.58
CA GLY A 293 -8.95 -15.38 20.34
C GLY A 293 -7.81 -16.38 20.31
N THR A 294 -7.45 -16.82 19.10
CA THR A 294 -6.40 -17.83 18.90
C THR A 294 -5.25 -17.28 18.08
N LEU A 295 -4.05 -17.81 18.34
CA LEU A 295 -2.86 -17.51 17.58
C LEU A 295 -2.17 -18.82 17.19
N GLU A 296 -1.88 -18.97 15.89
CA GLU A 296 -1.09 -20.07 15.34
C GLU A 296 -0.05 -19.53 14.37
N ILE A 297 1.23 -19.79 14.62
CA ILE A 297 2.34 -19.37 13.77
C ILE A 297 3.14 -20.57 13.32
N GLY A 298 3.09 -20.86 12.02
CA GLY A 298 3.73 -22.04 11.44
C GLY A 298 3.33 -23.32 12.15
N GLY A 299 4.24 -24.29 12.23
CA GLY A 299 4.03 -25.59 12.89
C GLY A 299 4.12 -25.56 14.42
N ARG A 300 4.08 -24.39 15.07
CA ARG A 300 4.31 -24.24 16.53
C ARG A 300 3.12 -24.61 17.39
N GLY A 301 1.95 -24.89 16.78
CA GLY A 301 0.70 -25.18 17.47
C GLY A 301 -0.16 -23.97 17.76
N VAL A 302 -1.31 -24.18 18.39
CA VAL A 302 -2.34 -23.18 18.63
C VAL A 302 -2.35 -22.75 20.08
N PHE A 303 -2.27 -21.44 20.32
CA PHE A 303 -2.43 -20.80 21.64
C PHE A 303 -3.82 -20.20 21.72
N VAL A 304 -4.59 -20.55 22.78
CA VAL A 304 -6.02 -20.25 22.89
C VAL A 304 -6.28 -19.26 24.02
N GLY A 305 -6.91 -18.16 23.69
CA GLY A 305 -7.26 -17.07 24.58
C GLY A 305 -6.16 -16.03 24.76
N LYS A 306 -6.59 -14.78 24.96
CA LYS A 306 -5.70 -13.59 25.04
C LYS A 306 -4.51 -13.77 25.97
N ALA A 307 -4.68 -14.40 27.13
CA ALA A 307 -3.61 -14.64 28.08
C ALA A 307 -2.52 -15.58 27.54
N ARG A 308 -2.92 -16.65 26.86
CA ARG A 308 -1.99 -17.59 26.21
C ARG A 308 -1.30 -16.98 25.01
N VAL A 309 -2.04 -16.21 24.21
CA VAL A 309 -1.47 -15.40 23.13
C VAL A 309 -0.36 -14.50 23.67
N LEU A 310 -0.61 -13.77 24.77
CA LEU A 310 0.39 -12.92 25.39
C LEU A 310 1.63 -13.70 25.90
N GLN A 311 1.42 -14.90 26.48
CA GLN A 311 2.54 -15.74 26.91
C GLN A 311 3.40 -16.16 25.73
N TYR A 312 2.80 -16.59 24.63
CA TYR A 312 3.53 -16.94 23.41
C TYR A 312 4.31 -15.74 22.83
N LEU A 313 3.66 -14.57 22.73
CA LEU A 313 4.30 -13.36 22.22
C LEU A 313 5.52 -12.97 23.09
N LYS A 314 5.40 -13.04 24.40
CA LYS A 314 6.54 -12.79 25.32
C LYS A 314 7.65 -13.82 25.18
N TRP A 315 7.32 -15.08 24.85
CA TRP A 315 8.31 -16.11 24.58
C TRP A 315 9.16 -15.81 23.33
N LEU A 316 8.64 -15.06 22.33
CA LEU A 316 9.41 -14.61 21.17
C LEU A 316 10.56 -13.67 21.53
N GLY A 317 10.57 -13.13 22.73
CA GLY A 317 11.64 -12.28 23.26
C GLY A 317 11.22 -10.82 23.48
N SER A 318 12.18 -10.05 23.99
CA SER A 318 12.05 -8.62 24.26
C SER A 318 12.77 -7.81 23.19
N PRO A 319 12.46 -6.52 23.02
CA PRO A 319 13.28 -5.64 22.21
C PRO A 319 14.68 -5.51 22.87
N GLU A 320 15.71 -5.77 22.10
CA GLU A 320 17.10 -5.77 22.55
C GLU A 320 17.99 -5.12 21.51
N HIS A 321 19.11 -4.52 21.97
CA HIS A 321 20.17 -4.08 21.07
C HIS A 321 20.68 -5.26 20.24
N GLY A 322 20.85 -5.03 18.94
CA GLY A 322 21.33 -6.03 17.99
C GLY A 322 20.27 -6.99 17.46
N LYS A 323 18.99 -6.77 17.79
CA LYS A 323 17.88 -7.55 17.20
C LYS A 323 17.05 -6.70 16.26
N LEU A 324 16.85 -7.18 15.05
CA LEU A 324 15.93 -6.62 14.06
C LEU A 324 14.72 -7.54 13.92
N TYR A 325 13.55 -6.95 13.99
CA TYR A 325 12.28 -7.55 13.59
C TYR A 325 11.54 -6.55 12.71
N ASP A 326 11.39 -6.84 11.44
CA ASP A 326 10.63 -6.03 10.50
C ASP A 326 9.59 -6.94 9.83
N HIS A 327 8.35 -6.92 10.36
CA HIS A 327 7.23 -7.77 9.94
C HIS A 327 6.21 -6.94 9.19
N THR A 328 6.31 -6.94 7.88
CA THR A 328 5.40 -6.18 7.03
C THR A 328 4.00 -6.80 7.03
N GLN A 329 2.97 -6.00 6.68
CA GLN A 329 1.61 -6.48 6.46
C GLN A 329 1.09 -5.88 5.16
N MET A 330 0.99 -6.71 4.13
CA MET A 330 0.79 -6.31 2.73
C MET A 330 -0.33 -7.11 2.07
N GLU A 331 -0.74 -6.70 0.87
CA GLU A 331 -1.66 -7.42 -0.02
C GLU A 331 -2.97 -7.86 0.65
N PRO A 332 -3.77 -6.93 1.21
CA PRO A 332 -5.02 -7.29 1.84
C PRO A 332 -6.03 -7.88 0.86
N VAL A 333 -6.63 -9.02 1.22
CA VAL A 333 -7.89 -9.51 0.67
C VAL A 333 -8.82 -9.74 1.83
N VAL A 334 -9.71 -8.79 2.10
CA VAL A 334 -10.63 -8.83 3.23
C VAL A 334 -12.04 -9.14 2.75
N THR A 335 -12.74 -10.02 3.43
CA THR A 335 -14.15 -10.35 3.17
C THR A 335 -14.96 -10.16 4.44
N VAL A 336 -15.78 -9.11 4.47
CA VAL A 336 -16.73 -8.85 5.55
C VAL A 336 -17.98 -9.70 5.32
N ALA A 337 -18.45 -10.39 6.34
CA ALA A 337 -19.67 -11.19 6.24
C ALA A 337 -20.92 -10.30 6.07
N PRO A 338 -22.02 -10.84 5.50
CA PRO A 338 -23.25 -10.05 5.26
C PRO A 338 -23.86 -9.41 6.51
N ASP A 339 -23.61 -9.99 7.68
CA ASP A 339 -24.09 -9.46 8.97
C ASP A 339 -23.26 -8.28 9.50
N GLY A 340 -22.09 -8.00 8.90
CA GLY A 340 -21.16 -6.97 9.33
C GLY A 340 -20.54 -7.23 10.72
N GLN A 341 -20.61 -8.46 11.25
CA GLN A 341 -20.10 -8.80 12.59
C GLN A 341 -18.85 -9.66 12.56
N THR A 342 -18.60 -10.36 11.46
CA THR A 342 -17.42 -11.19 11.25
C THR A 342 -16.76 -10.86 9.91
N ALA A 343 -15.46 -11.13 9.82
CA ALA A 343 -14.71 -10.98 8.59
C ALA A 343 -13.57 -11.98 8.54
N LYS A 344 -13.08 -12.22 7.33
CA LYS A 344 -11.84 -12.96 7.07
C LYS A 344 -10.88 -12.07 6.30
N GLY A 345 -9.59 -12.27 6.50
CA GLY A 345 -8.59 -11.49 5.78
C GLY A 345 -7.33 -12.28 5.51
N ARG A 346 -6.88 -12.21 4.25
CA ARG A 346 -5.59 -12.71 3.81
C ARG A 346 -4.60 -11.56 3.74
N TRP A 347 -3.37 -11.83 4.19
CA TRP A 347 -2.29 -10.87 4.22
C TRP A 347 -0.97 -11.56 3.91
N ARG A 348 0.00 -10.80 3.42
CA ARG A 348 1.38 -11.25 3.31
C ARG A 348 2.27 -10.51 4.30
N ALA A 349 3.24 -11.21 4.86
CA ALA A 349 4.34 -10.61 5.59
C ALA A 349 5.68 -11.02 4.98
N LEU A 350 6.41 -10.06 4.45
CA LEU A 350 7.83 -10.21 4.21
C LEU A 350 8.56 -9.80 5.50
N ILE A 351 9.47 -10.65 5.97
CA ILE A 351 10.09 -10.51 7.29
C ILE A 351 11.59 -10.36 7.14
N PHE A 352 12.12 -9.24 7.59
CA PHE A 352 13.55 -9.03 7.71
C PHE A 352 13.93 -9.11 9.19
N GLY A 353 14.88 -9.97 9.52
CA GLY A 353 15.29 -10.13 10.89
C GLY A 353 16.78 -10.32 11.06
N ALA A 354 17.27 -9.97 12.24
CA ALA A 354 18.67 -10.14 12.61
C ALA A 354 18.85 -10.46 14.08
N ASP A 355 19.93 -11.16 14.36
CA ASP A 355 20.52 -11.28 15.70
C ASP A 355 22.03 -11.01 15.59
N LEU A 356 22.45 -9.82 15.99
CA LEU A 356 23.84 -9.37 15.92
C LEU A 356 24.78 -10.24 16.75
N ASN A 357 24.29 -10.73 17.91
CA ASN A 357 25.07 -11.59 18.79
C ASN A 357 25.39 -12.94 18.15
N ARG A 358 24.47 -13.43 17.35
CA ARG A 358 24.61 -14.68 16.58
C ARG A 358 25.16 -14.46 15.18
N ARG A 359 25.28 -13.21 14.72
CA ARG A 359 25.64 -12.84 13.36
C ARG A 359 24.75 -13.54 12.32
N THR A 360 23.46 -13.54 12.59
CA THR A 360 22.46 -14.15 11.72
C THR A 360 21.54 -13.10 11.16
N ASP A 361 21.33 -13.16 9.85
CA ASP A 361 20.33 -12.40 9.12
C ASP A 361 19.35 -13.36 8.49
N PHE A 362 18.08 -13.06 8.52
CA PHE A 362 17.10 -13.93 7.89
C PHE A 362 16.05 -13.15 7.09
N LEU A 363 15.56 -13.84 6.08
CA LEU A 363 14.42 -13.45 5.30
C LEU A 363 13.31 -14.49 5.49
N GLY A 364 12.11 -14.03 5.78
CA GLY A 364 10.93 -14.86 5.86
C GLY A 364 9.81 -14.31 4.99
N ASP A 365 8.98 -15.22 4.49
CA ASP A 365 7.69 -14.91 3.89
C ASP A 365 6.60 -15.73 4.54
N ALA A 366 5.49 -15.09 4.90
CA ALA A 366 4.35 -15.74 5.51
C ALA A 366 3.04 -15.18 4.96
N ILE A 367 2.09 -16.09 4.74
CA ILE A 367 0.71 -15.75 4.41
C ILE A 367 -0.15 -15.90 5.66
N TYR A 368 -0.93 -14.88 5.97
CA TYR A 368 -1.90 -14.91 7.05
C TYR A 368 -3.28 -15.21 6.50
N GLU A 369 -4.02 -16.09 7.17
CA GLU A 369 -5.46 -16.32 7.00
C GLU A 369 -6.12 -16.07 8.36
N ASN A 370 -6.60 -14.85 8.55
CA ASN A 370 -7.11 -14.35 9.82
C ASN A 370 -8.63 -14.32 9.83
N GLU A 371 -9.20 -14.42 11.04
CA GLU A 371 -10.62 -14.16 11.28
C GLU A 371 -10.77 -13.00 12.26
N TYR A 372 -11.72 -12.14 11.99
CA TYR A 372 -12.03 -10.96 12.78
C TYR A 372 -13.47 -11.00 13.29
N ARG A 373 -13.69 -10.42 14.45
CA ARG A 373 -15.02 -10.27 15.04
C ARG A 373 -15.21 -8.86 15.57
N LYS A 374 -16.39 -8.29 15.30
CA LYS A 374 -16.76 -6.98 15.82
C LYS A 374 -17.43 -7.13 17.17
N GLU A 375 -16.81 -6.59 18.23
CA GLU A 375 -17.34 -6.61 19.59
C GLU A 375 -17.56 -5.17 20.07
N SER A 376 -18.81 -4.86 20.47
CA SER A 376 -19.20 -3.50 20.87
C SER A 376 -18.81 -2.42 19.83
N GLY A 377 -18.93 -2.76 18.54
CA GLY A 377 -18.61 -1.85 17.42
C GLY A 377 -17.13 -1.75 17.06
N VAL A 378 -16.25 -2.49 17.72
CA VAL A 378 -14.79 -2.50 17.50
C VAL A 378 -14.36 -3.83 16.90
N TRP A 379 -13.62 -3.79 15.79
CA TRP A 379 -13.05 -4.98 15.19
C TRP A 379 -11.85 -5.50 16.00
N LYS A 380 -11.82 -6.82 16.23
CA LYS A 380 -10.76 -7.52 16.96
C LYS A 380 -10.33 -8.77 16.21
N ILE A 381 -9.12 -9.24 16.49
CA ILE A 381 -8.58 -10.49 15.94
C ILE A 381 -9.20 -11.65 16.73
N ALA A 382 -10.03 -12.48 16.08
CA ALA A 382 -10.58 -13.70 16.64
C ALA A 382 -9.67 -14.91 16.39
N LYS A 383 -8.98 -14.91 15.25
CA LYS A 383 -7.97 -15.91 14.90
C LYS A 383 -6.87 -15.26 14.08
N LEU A 384 -5.64 -15.40 14.53
CA LEU A 384 -4.45 -15.08 13.73
C LEU A 384 -3.77 -16.39 13.36
N HIS A 385 -3.63 -16.63 12.05
CA HIS A 385 -3.00 -17.84 11.54
C HIS A 385 -1.99 -17.49 10.46
N ALA A 386 -0.71 -17.60 10.78
CA ALA A 386 0.40 -17.34 9.88
C ALA A 386 0.97 -18.65 9.32
N TYR A 387 0.89 -18.82 8.01
CA TYR A 387 1.50 -19.92 7.25
C TYR A 387 2.84 -19.43 6.70
N PHE A 388 3.93 -19.97 7.21
CA PHE A 388 5.23 -19.65 6.65
C PHE A 388 5.43 -20.37 5.31
N VAL A 389 5.78 -19.59 4.30
CA VAL A 389 6.10 -20.03 2.94
C VAL A 389 7.61 -20.20 2.81
N LEU A 390 8.37 -19.20 3.24
CA LEU A 390 9.82 -19.14 3.17
C LEU A 390 10.40 -18.76 4.54
N TYR A 391 11.52 -19.35 4.90
CA TYR A 391 12.37 -18.92 5.99
C TYR A 391 13.82 -19.32 5.69
N THR A 392 14.70 -18.34 5.48
CA THR A 392 16.05 -18.59 4.96
C THR A 392 17.08 -17.65 5.56
N ASP A 393 18.34 -18.06 5.51
CA ASP A 393 19.48 -17.18 5.77
C ASP A 393 19.58 -16.13 4.67
N PHE A 394 19.63 -14.84 5.05
CA PHE A 394 19.66 -13.76 4.06
C PHE A 394 20.97 -13.72 3.29
N GLN A 395 22.13 -14.00 3.92
CA GLN A 395 23.41 -13.88 3.22
C GLN A 395 23.58 -14.95 2.14
N ARG A 396 23.00 -16.14 2.34
CA ARG A 396 23.07 -17.26 1.42
C ARG A 396 21.88 -17.34 0.46
N GLY A 397 20.74 -16.80 0.86
CA GLY A 397 19.52 -16.76 0.07
C GLY A 397 18.79 -18.08 -0.08
N TRP A 398 17.58 -17.99 -0.62
CA TRP A 398 16.66 -19.13 -0.76
C TRP A 398 17.02 -20.10 -1.89
N GLY A 399 17.99 -19.80 -2.73
CA GLY A 399 18.49 -20.76 -3.71
C GLY A 399 19.26 -21.93 -3.08
N VAL A 400 19.83 -21.75 -1.88
CA VAL A 400 20.72 -22.72 -1.25
C VAL A 400 20.44 -23.00 0.21
N THR A 401 19.62 -22.17 0.88
CA THR A 401 19.30 -22.38 2.31
C THR A 401 17.80 -22.30 2.58
N PHE A 402 17.40 -23.00 3.62
CA PHE A 402 16.11 -22.83 4.28
C PHE A 402 16.24 -23.19 5.76
N TRP A 403 15.35 -22.66 6.58
CA TRP A 403 15.26 -22.98 7.99
C TRP A 403 13.87 -23.49 8.34
N ALA A 404 13.79 -24.54 9.13
CA ALA A 404 12.54 -24.98 9.70
C ALA A 404 12.17 -24.12 10.91
N LEU A 405 10.90 -23.84 11.08
CA LEU A 405 10.41 -23.22 12.31
C LEU A 405 10.42 -24.25 13.44
N THR A 406 11.16 -23.94 14.51
CA THR A 406 11.19 -24.79 15.70
C THR A 406 9.98 -24.51 16.59
N ALA A 407 9.36 -25.59 17.10
CA ALA A 407 8.28 -25.47 18.07
C ALA A 407 8.82 -25.09 19.47
N PRO A 408 8.04 -24.32 20.25
CA PRO A 408 8.40 -23.98 21.65
C PRO A 408 8.13 -25.14 22.62
N GLU A 409 8.44 -26.36 22.25
CA GLU A 409 7.93 -27.59 22.87
C GLU A 409 8.33 -27.79 24.33
N ILE A 410 9.44 -27.21 24.79
CA ILE A 410 9.99 -27.49 26.12
C ILE A 410 9.48 -26.47 27.15
N ASP A 411 9.43 -25.18 26.80
CA ASP A 411 9.20 -24.11 27.76
C ASP A 411 7.77 -23.55 27.73
N LEU A 412 7.08 -23.67 26.60
CA LEU A 412 5.72 -23.18 26.40
C LEU A 412 4.91 -24.08 25.48
N PRO A 413 4.39 -25.22 25.94
CA PRO A 413 3.61 -26.13 25.12
C PRO A 413 2.34 -25.44 24.59
N PRO A 414 1.96 -25.64 23.31
CA PRO A 414 0.72 -25.11 22.77
C PRO A 414 -0.50 -25.79 23.39
N ASP A 415 -1.64 -25.11 23.39
CA ASP A 415 -2.90 -25.66 23.89
C ASP A 415 -3.49 -26.72 22.96
N ARG A 416 -3.19 -26.61 21.64
CA ARG A 416 -3.59 -27.59 20.63
C ARG A 416 -2.43 -27.82 19.63
N LYS A 417 -2.40 -29.00 19.02
CA LYS A 417 -1.50 -29.28 17.90
C LYS A 417 -1.72 -28.31 16.73
N PRO A 418 -0.73 -28.14 15.85
CA PRO A 418 -0.92 -27.38 14.63
C PRO A 418 -2.15 -27.82 13.86
N SER A 419 -2.94 -26.88 13.38
CA SER A 419 -4.19 -27.17 12.64
C SER A 419 -3.95 -27.49 11.17
N ALA A 420 -2.74 -27.24 10.66
CA ALA A 420 -2.33 -27.51 9.28
C ALA A 420 -0.98 -28.20 9.23
N ARG A 421 -0.69 -28.84 8.10
CA ARG A 421 0.64 -29.33 7.77
C ARG A 421 1.43 -28.20 7.13
N TYR A 422 2.63 -27.94 7.63
CA TYR A 422 3.52 -26.90 7.15
C TYR A 422 4.71 -27.56 6.43
N GLU A 423 4.79 -27.35 5.15
CA GLU A 423 5.89 -27.78 4.28
C GLU A 423 6.58 -26.54 3.72
N ILE A 424 7.28 -25.82 4.61
CA ILE A 424 7.99 -24.60 4.24
C ILE A 424 8.96 -24.87 3.08
N TYR A 425 9.18 -23.87 2.24
CA TYR A 425 10.14 -23.97 1.13
C TYR A 425 11.47 -24.61 1.57
N PRO A 426 12.04 -25.58 0.84
CA PRO A 426 11.71 -25.99 -0.53
C PRO A 426 10.50 -26.94 -0.69
N GLY A 427 9.79 -27.25 0.38
CA GLY A 427 8.46 -27.82 0.31
C GLY A 427 7.46 -26.80 -0.24
N ASN A 428 6.18 -27.07 -0.06
CA ASN A 428 5.14 -26.24 -0.61
C ASN A 428 3.96 -26.17 0.37
N THR A 429 4.03 -25.25 1.35
CA THR A 429 2.94 -25.05 2.31
C THR A 429 1.65 -24.69 1.58
N PHE A 430 0.62 -25.52 1.74
CA PHE A 430 -0.70 -25.18 1.23
C PHE A 430 -1.37 -24.18 2.16
N VAL A 431 -1.74 -23.02 1.61
CA VAL A 431 -2.49 -21.99 2.32
C VAL A 431 -3.88 -21.91 1.69
N PRO A 432 -4.93 -22.31 2.42
CA PRO A 432 -6.29 -22.27 1.88
C PRO A 432 -6.72 -20.82 1.60
N TYR A 433 -7.48 -20.60 0.53
CA TYR A 433 -8.13 -19.32 0.28
C TYR A 433 -9.47 -19.27 1.01
N HIS A 434 -9.78 -18.17 1.69
CA HIS A 434 -11.12 -17.92 2.24
C HIS A 434 -12.08 -17.32 1.21
N TYR A 435 -11.61 -17.05 0.00
CA TYR A 435 -12.33 -16.46 -1.12
C TYR A 435 -12.17 -17.31 -2.38
N SER A 436 -12.95 -17.03 -3.40
CA SER A 436 -12.82 -17.60 -4.75
C SER A 436 -12.52 -16.49 -5.75
N SER A 437 -11.87 -16.82 -6.87
CA SER A 437 -11.52 -15.85 -7.90
C SER A 437 -12.78 -15.09 -8.38
N GLY A 438 -12.63 -13.77 -8.56
CA GLY A 438 -13.70 -12.89 -8.97
C GLY A 438 -14.87 -12.80 -7.98
N SER A 439 -14.67 -13.17 -6.72
CA SER A 439 -15.64 -12.89 -5.65
C SER A 439 -15.75 -11.38 -5.43
N HIS A 440 -16.93 -10.89 -5.13
CA HIS A 440 -17.20 -9.49 -4.86
C HIS A 440 -17.89 -9.34 -3.50
N TRP A 441 -18.27 -8.11 -3.14
CA TRP A 441 -18.95 -7.85 -1.88
C TRP A 441 -20.17 -8.75 -1.69
N PRO A 442 -20.37 -9.31 -0.50
CA PRO A 442 -21.50 -10.18 -0.25
C PRO A 442 -22.82 -9.41 -0.42
N GLU A 443 -23.78 -10.03 -1.10
CA GLU A 443 -25.13 -9.53 -1.12
C GLU A 443 -25.73 -9.59 0.30
N PRO A 444 -26.59 -8.63 0.68
CA PRO A 444 -27.26 -8.69 1.97
C PRO A 444 -28.08 -9.98 2.10
N ALA A 445 -28.04 -10.60 3.28
CA ALA A 445 -28.77 -11.85 3.56
C ALA A 445 -30.31 -11.68 3.43
N SER A 446 -30.82 -10.47 3.54
CA SER A 446 -32.22 -10.07 3.30
C SER A 446 -32.23 -8.72 2.58
N GLY A 447 -33.31 -8.41 1.87
CA GLY A 447 -33.48 -7.10 1.25
C GLY A 447 -33.25 -5.96 2.26
N LEU A 448 -32.61 -4.88 1.79
CA LEU A 448 -32.38 -3.71 2.63
C LEU A 448 -33.71 -2.98 2.89
N GLU A 449 -33.94 -2.64 4.15
CA GLU A 449 -35.05 -1.77 4.51
C GLU A 449 -34.81 -0.34 4.00
N PRO A 450 -35.70 0.21 3.17
CA PRO A 450 -35.56 1.57 2.68
C PRO A 450 -35.52 2.59 3.82
N VAL A 451 -34.67 3.60 3.69
CA VAL A 451 -34.65 4.72 4.64
C VAL A 451 -35.98 5.47 4.57
N PRO A 452 -36.69 5.63 5.71
CA PRO A 452 -37.96 6.34 5.75
C PRO A 452 -37.86 7.79 5.26
N ALA A 453 -38.87 8.29 4.58
CA ALA A 453 -38.89 9.66 4.01
C ALA A 453 -38.55 10.75 5.05
N ALA A 454 -39.02 10.61 6.29
CA ALA A 454 -38.74 11.55 7.36
C ALA A 454 -37.26 11.64 7.77
N ARG A 455 -36.45 10.62 7.48
CA ARG A 455 -35.01 10.56 7.82
C ARG A 455 -34.10 10.77 6.61
N LEU A 456 -34.63 10.82 5.38
CA LEU A 456 -33.82 10.90 4.16
C LEU A 456 -32.78 12.02 4.21
N LYS A 457 -33.21 13.23 4.59
CA LYS A 457 -32.32 14.40 4.60
C LYS A 457 -31.16 14.26 5.62
N SER A 458 -31.47 13.85 6.84
CA SER A 458 -30.46 13.70 7.91
C SER A 458 -29.49 12.55 7.62
N GLU A 459 -30.01 11.41 7.14
CA GLU A 459 -29.21 10.25 6.80
C GLU A 459 -28.33 10.49 5.56
N ALA A 460 -28.84 11.23 4.56
CA ALA A 460 -28.06 11.63 3.41
C ALA A 460 -26.91 12.57 3.79
N ALA A 461 -27.15 13.53 4.69
CA ALA A 461 -26.08 14.43 5.15
C ALA A 461 -25.00 13.70 5.98
N ALA A 462 -25.39 12.72 6.80
CA ALA A 462 -24.44 11.89 7.53
C ALA A 462 -23.59 11.04 6.58
N LEU A 463 -24.23 10.41 5.59
CA LEU A 463 -23.53 9.62 4.58
C LEU A 463 -22.59 10.45 3.70
N ASP A 464 -22.97 11.68 3.33
CA ASP A 464 -22.12 12.60 2.56
C ASP A 464 -20.80 12.89 3.30
N THR A 465 -20.89 13.12 4.62
CA THR A 465 -19.70 13.31 5.46
C THR A 465 -18.84 12.07 5.52
N GLU A 466 -19.44 10.89 5.68
CA GLU A 466 -18.73 9.61 5.73
C GLU A 466 -18.02 9.31 4.39
N LEU A 467 -18.73 9.43 3.26
CA LEU A 467 -18.17 9.22 1.92
C LEU A 467 -17.02 10.18 1.64
N THR A 468 -17.13 11.43 2.05
CA THR A 468 -16.04 12.40 1.89
C THR A 468 -14.77 11.96 2.61
N ARG A 469 -14.88 11.39 3.82
CA ARG A 469 -13.72 10.88 4.56
C ARG A 469 -13.10 9.65 3.88
N LEU A 470 -13.92 8.75 3.35
CA LEU A 470 -13.43 7.57 2.62
C LEU A 470 -12.71 7.98 1.32
N GLU A 471 -13.29 8.89 0.55
CA GLU A 471 -12.65 9.46 -0.66
C GLU A 471 -11.34 10.18 -0.34
N ASP A 472 -11.30 10.92 0.77
CA ASP A 472 -10.09 11.59 1.25
C ASP A 472 -8.99 10.59 1.65
N THR A 473 -9.35 9.46 2.24
CA THR A 473 -8.42 8.39 2.57
C THR A 473 -7.79 7.81 1.30
N ASP A 474 -8.60 7.46 0.28
CA ASP A 474 -8.09 6.97 -1.01
C ASP A 474 -7.23 8.01 -1.74
N ALA A 475 -7.62 9.28 -1.70
CA ALA A 475 -6.85 10.35 -2.34
C ALA A 475 -5.47 10.55 -1.69
N ILE A 476 -5.37 10.42 -0.35
CA ILE A 476 -4.11 10.50 0.38
C ILE A 476 -3.25 9.26 0.09
N GLU A 477 -3.83 8.07 0.03
CA GLU A 477 -3.10 6.85 -0.34
C GLU A 477 -2.53 6.95 -1.76
N ASN A 478 -3.34 7.38 -2.75
CA ASN A 478 -2.88 7.62 -4.13
C ASN A 478 -1.75 8.66 -4.18
N LEU A 479 -1.86 9.75 -3.40
CA LEU A 479 -0.82 10.77 -3.32
C LEU A 479 0.48 10.23 -2.76
N GLN A 480 0.39 9.44 -1.67
CA GLN A 480 1.55 8.83 -1.02
C GLN A 480 2.22 7.81 -1.95
N ASN A 481 1.43 7.00 -2.64
CA ASN A 481 1.92 5.99 -3.57
C ASN A 481 2.56 6.64 -4.82
N ALA A 482 1.97 7.70 -5.36
CA ALA A 482 2.56 8.47 -6.45
C ALA A 482 3.91 9.10 -6.06
N TYR A 483 4.04 9.54 -4.81
CA TYR A 483 5.31 10.04 -4.26
C TYR A 483 6.44 9.02 -4.37
N GLY A 484 6.19 7.75 -4.00
CA GLY A 484 7.16 6.67 -4.16
C GLY A 484 7.58 6.48 -5.62
N PHE A 485 6.63 6.42 -6.56
CA PHE A 485 6.94 6.27 -7.98
C PHE A 485 7.77 7.43 -8.55
N TYR A 486 7.55 8.67 -8.09
CA TYR A 486 8.36 9.80 -8.52
C TYR A 486 9.78 9.72 -7.94
N ARG A 487 9.93 9.25 -6.69
CA ARG A 487 11.24 9.02 -6.06
C ARG A 487 12.05 7.94 -6.79
N ASP A 488 11.41 6.86 -7.23
CA ASP A 488 12.07 5.77 -7.94
C ASP A 488 12.83 6.22 -9.20
N LYS A 489 12.34 7.25 -9.86
CA LYS A 489 12.91 7.74 -11.11
C LYS A 489 13.53 9.13 -10.98
N TRP A 490 13.74 9.58 -9.73
CA TRP A 490 14.29 10.89 -9.38
C TRP A 490 13.56 12.04 -10.09
N GLN A 491 12.24 11.93 -10.20
CA GLN A 491 11.35 12.96 -10.73
C GLN A 491 11.07 14.01 -9.65
N TRP A 492 12.13 14.70 -9.22
CA TRP A 492 12.13 15.56 -8.04
C TRP A 492 11.13 16.70 -8.09
N ASP A 493 10.89 17.25 -9.28
CA ASP A 493 9.90 18.31 -9.46
C ASP A 493 8.48 17.81 -9.25
N ASP A 494 8.17 16.60 -9.74
CA ASP A 494 6.86 15.97 -9.52
C ASP A 494 6.68 15.55 -8.06
N ALA A 495 7.71 15.01 -7.41
CA ALA A 495 7.69 14.71 -5.99
C ALA A 495 7.47 15.97 -5.15
N ALA A 496 8.17 17.07 -5.44
CA ALA A 496 8.02 18.34 -4.73
C ALA A 496 6.63 18.97 -4.92
N ARG A 497 5.98 18.79 -6.09
CA ARG A 497 4.62 19.30 -6.35
C ARG A 497 3.56 18.68 -5.45
N LEU A 498 3.83 17.50 -4.85
CA LEU A 498 2.95 16.88 -3.87
C LEU A 498 2.92 17.64 -2.54
N PHE A 499 3.94 18.44 -2.24
CA PHE A 499 4.02 19.20 -0.99
C PHE A 499 3.25 20.50 -1.04
N ALA A 500 2.71 20.91 0.10
CA ALA A 500 2.16 22.25 0.30
C ALA A 500 3.28 23.30 0.11
N ALA A 501 2.92 24.55 -0.23
CA ALA A 501 3.90 25.62 -0.45
C ALA A 501 4.83 25.86 0.77
N LYS A 502 4.27 25.67 1.98
CA LYS A 502 5.01 25.77 3.26
C LYS A 502 5.26 24.37 3.88
N GLY A 503 5.21 23.32 3.08
CA GLY A 503 5.44 21.96 3.55
C GLY A 503 6.88 21.75 4.02
N THR A 504 7.08 20.71 4.83
CA THR A 504 8.40 20.37 5.38
C THR A 504 8.75 18.93 5.03
N ARG A 505 10.06 18.67 4.90
CA ARG A 505 10.61 17.33 4.74
C ARG A 505 11.75 17.13 5.72
N GLU A 506 11.70 16.04 6.48
CA GLU A 506 12.74 15.59 7.37
C GLU A 506 12.98 14.11 7.14
N VAL A 507 14.19 13.72 6.78
CA VAL A 507 14.58 12.35 6.54
C VAL A 507 15.70 11.99 7.49
N ALA A 508 15.45 11.03 8.35
CA ALA A 508 16.39 10.59 9.36
C ALA A 508 16.98 11.78 10.13
N GLN A 509 18.30 11.92 10.18
CA GLN A 509 18.98 13.02 10.88
C GLN A 509 19.57 14.08 9.92
N ARG A 510 19.07 14.14 8.68
CA ARG A 510 19.55 15.13 7.69
C ARG A 510 19.15 16.56 8.03
N GLY A 511 18.14 16.74 8.90
CA GLY A 511 17.57 18.05 9.27
C GLY A 511 16.28 18.34 8.53
N VAL A 512 15.69 19.51 8.83
CA VAL A 512 14.36 19.92 8.32
C VAL A 512 14.50 20.90 7.16
N TYR A 513 13.94 20.56 6.01
CA TYR A 513 13.81 21.44 4.84
C TYR A 513 12.41 22.07 4.85
N ILE A 514 12.32 23.40 4.73
CA ILE A 514 11.09 24.17 4.95
C ILE A 514 10.67 24.91 3.69
N GLY A 515 9.47 24.59 3.20
CA GLY A 515 8.93 25.13 1.95
C GLY A 515 9.28 24.27 0.74
N ARG A 516 8.36 24.27 -0.25
CA ARG A 516 8.45 23.38 -1.42
C ARG A 516 9.79 23.46 -2.16
N ASP A 517 10.36 24.64 -2.31
CA ASP A 517 11.62 24.81 -3.05
C ASP A 517 12.79 24.18 -2.29
N HIS A 518 12.80 24.29 -0.95
CA HIS A 518 13.81 23.65 -0.13
C HIS A 518 13.58 22.12 -0.02
N VAL A 519 12.31 21.70 0.05
CA VAL A 519 11.96 20.27 -0.10
C VAL A 519 12.46 19.74 -1.45
N ARG A 520 12.26 20.49 -2.55
CA ARG A 520 12.80 20.10 -3.86
C ARG A 520 14.32 19.92 -3.81
N ARG A 521 15.04 20.87 -3.21
CA ARG A 521 16.50 20.81 -3.04
C ARG A 521 16.94 19.64 -2.15
N SER A 522 16.14 19.24 -1.18
CA SER A 522 16.47 18.11 -0.29
C SER A 522 16.62 16.78 -1.02
N PHE A 523 15.97 16.61 -2.16
CA PHE A 523 16.11 15.39 -2.97
C PHE A 523 17.47 15.31 -3.69
N ASP A 524 18.11 16.46 -3.96
CA ASP A 524 19.43 16.48 -4.60
C ASP A 524 20.55 15.87 -3.72
N VAL A 525 20.27 15.62 -2.42
CA VAL A 525 21.14 14.84 -1.53
C VAL A 525 21.31 13.40 -2.03
N ASP A 526 20.27 12.83 -2.65
CA ASP A 526 20.29 11.48 -3.20
C ASP A 526 20.91 11.47 -4.62
N GLY A 527 20.91 12.64 -5.31
CA GLY A 527 21.48 12.86 -6.63
C GLY A 527 20.66 13.86 -7.46
N PRO A 528 21.19 14.34 -8.59
CA PRO A 528 20.48 15.27 -9.47
C PRO A 528 19.25 14.60 -10.10
N ALA A 529 18.23 15.40 -10.44
CA ALA A 529 17.00 14.90 -11.06
C ALA A 529 17.25 14.02 -12.28
N GLY A 530 16.47 12.95 -12.40
CA GLY A 530 16.58 11.94 -13.45
C GLY A 530 17.53 10.81 -13.09
N LEU A 531 16.96 9.63 -12.79
CA LEU A 531 17.74 8.42 -12.49
C LEU A 531 18.62 8.07 -13.70
N ARG A 532 19.90 7.83 -13.46
CA ARG A 532 20.87 7.55 -14.52
C ARG A 532 21.06 6.07 -14.77
N GLN A 533 21.54 5.72 -15.94
CA GLN A 533 21.87 4.35 -16.28
C GLN A 533 22.76 3.71 -15.21
N GLY A 534 22.39 2.52 -14.78
CA GLY A 534 23.06 1.77 -13.73
C GLY A 534 22.72 2.18 -12.30
N GLU A 535 21.85 3.16 -12.08
CA GLU A 535 21.36 3.53 -10.74
C GLU A 535 20.04 2.84 -10.43
N VAL A 536 19.89 2.39 -9.20
CA VAL A 536 18.66 1.84 -8.60
C VAL A 536 18.23 2.71 -7.44
N ALA A 537 16.97 3.07 -7.43
CA ALA A 537 16.28 3.71 -6.33
C ALA A 537 14.83 3.21 -6.36
N GLU A 538 14.56 2.06 -5.75
CA GLU A 538 13.21 1.47 -5.69
C GLU A 538 12.68 1.61 -4.27
N HIS A 539 11.61 2.39 -4.12
CA HIS A 539 10.95 2.69 -2.85
C HIS A 539 9.58 2.00 -2.83
N PHE A 540 9.46 0.91 -2.09
CA PHE A 540 8.22 0.17 -1.94
C PHE A 540 7.45 0.74 -0.75
N LEU A 541 6.34 1.45 -1.01
CA LEU A 541 5.48 2.02 0.01
C LEU A 541 4.28 1.12 0.26
N TYR A 542 4.03 0.79 1.52
CA TYR A 542 2.94 -0.11 1.92
C TYR A 542 2.54 0.10 3.38
N GLN A 543 1.55 -0.65 3.85
CA GLN A 543 1.10 -0.67 5.26
C GLN A 543 0.65 0.71 5.76
N HIS A 544 -0.09 1.45 4.92
CA HIS A 544 -0.61 2.78 5.23
C HIS A 544 -1.65 2.72 6.36
N VAL A 545 -1.50 3.56 7.38
CA VAL A 545 -2.53 3.82 8.40
C VAL A 545 -2.88 5.30 8.33
N ILE A 546 -4.03 5.62 7.75
CA ILE A 546 -4.45 6.98 7.41
C ILE A 546 -5.62 7.40 8.29
N HIS A 547 -5.54 8.59 8.89
CA HIS A 547 -6.60 9.21 9.67
C HIS A 547 -6.88 10.62 9.18
N VAL A 548 -8.07 10.83 8.63
CA VAL A 548 -8.58 12.14 8.22
C VAL A 548 -9.24 12.82 9.42
N SER A 549 -8.94 14.12 9.63
CA SER A 549 -9.56 14.92 10.70
C SER A 549 -11.07 15.07 10.52
N ASP A 550 -11.78 15.36 11.61
CA ASP A 550 -13.24 15.49 11.59
C ASP A 550 -13.74 16.61 10.66
N ASP A 551 -12.96 17.65 10.49
CA ASP A 551 -13.29 18.77 9.59
C ASP A 551 -12.88 18.54 8.12
N GLY A 552 -12.27 17.39 7.80
CA GLY A 552 -11.82 17.01 6.46
C GLY A 552 -10.74 17.91 5.85
N LYS A 553 -10.02 18.70 6.68
CA LYS A 553 -9.02 19.66 6.19
C LYS A 553 -7.59 19.25 6.40
N SER A 554 -7.36 18.31 7.30
CA SER A 554 -6.05 17.75 7.59
C SER A 554 -6.13 16.23 7.73
N ALA A 555 -5.00 15.56 7.61
CA ALA A 555 -4.89 14.13 7.85
C ALA A 555 -3.49 13.79 8.33
N LYS A 556 -3.36 12.58 8.89
CA LYS A 556 -2.08 11.98 9.27
C LYS A 556 -2.00 10.59 8.69
N ALA A 557 -0.81 10.19 8.29
CA ALA A 557 -0.56 8.83 7.84
C ALA A 557 0.76 8.30 8.39
N ARG A 558 0.73 7.04 8.79
CA ARG A 558 1.91 6.21 9.00
C ARG A 558 2.09 5.31 7.80
N VAL A 559 3.30 5.26 7.26
CA VAL A 559 3.62 4.50 6.05
C VAL A 559 4.92 3.75 6.28
N ARG A 560 5.02 2.51 5.81
CA ARG A 560 6.27 1.77 5.77
C ARG A 560 6.88 1.85 4.39
N GLU A 561 8.21 1.88 4.36
CA GLU A 561 9.00 1.87 3.14
C GLU A 561 10.10 0.81 3.24
N LEU A 562 10.22 -0.01 2.19
CA LEU A 562 11.40 -0.82 1.91
C LEU A 562 12.12 -0.16 0.74
N THR A 563 13.43 0.02 0.85
CA THR A 563 14.23 0.68 -0.17
C THR A 563 15.30 -0.25 -0.70
N PHE A 564 15.38 -0.37 -2.03
CA PHE A 564 16.54 -0.93 -2.73
C PHE A 564 17.25 0.20 -3.44
N ALA A 565 18.49 0.47 -3.04
CA ALA A 565 19.29 1.55 -3.59
C ALA A 565 20.66 1.04 -4.05
N GLY A 566 21.26 1.73 -5.01
CA GLY A 566 22.60 1.32 -5.42
C GLY A 566 23.01 1.76 -6.82
N ALA A 567 24.13 1.19 -7.25
CA ALA A 567 24.68 1.42 -8.58
C ALA A 567 25.35 0.16 -9.13
N PHE A 568 25.06 -0.14 -10.38
CA PHE A 568 25.60 -1.28 -11.13
C PHE A 568 27.14 -1.34 -11.04
N GLY A 569 27.68 -2.50 -10.70
CA GLY A 569 29.11 -2.74 -10.54
C GLY A 569 29.77 -2.04 -9.34
N LYS A 570 28.99 -1.40 -8.46
CA LYS A 570 29.55 -0.61 -7.37
C LYS A 570 28.99 -0.96 -6.00
N ARG A 571 27.69 -0.78 -5.79
CA ARG A 571 27.04 -0.96 -4.49
C ARG A 571 25.59 -1.39 -4.62
N ALA A 572 25.13 -2.14 -3.65
CA ALA A 572 23.74 -2.43 -3.41
C ALA A 572 23.46 -2.24 -1.92
N GLU A 573 22.35 -1.59 -1.61
CA GLU A 573 21.92 -1.25 -0.27
C GLU A 573 20.45 -1.61 -0.09
N VAL A 574 20.08 -2.04 1.11
CA VAL A 574 18.71 -2.31 1.50
C VAL A 574 18.39 -1.55 2.78
N GLY A 575 17.26 -0.87 2.81
CA GLY A 575 16.82 -0.09 3.95
C GLY A 575 15.36 -0.30 4.28
N GLY A 576 15.01 -0.21 5.56
CA GLY A 576 13.65 -0.17 6.06
C GLY A 576 13.39 1.16 6.78
N GLU A 577 12.26 1.77 6.50
CA GLU A 577 11.89 3.07 7.03
C GLU A 577 10.40 3.13 7.39
N VAL A 578 10.08 4.03 8.31
CA VAL A 578 8.69 4.36 8.68
C VAL A 578 8.53 5.86 8.59
N ALA A 579 7.51 6.32 7.87
CA ALA A 579 7.18 7.74 7.80
C ALA A 579 5.93 8.06 8.64
N GLU A 580 5.97 9.18 9.37
CA GLU A 580 4.83 9.82 10.01
C GLU A 580 4.58 11.14 9.29
N ASN A 581 3.57 11.13 8.44
CA ASN A 581 3.27 12.24 7.55
C ASN A 581 2.02 13.00 7.95
N THR A 582 1.99 14.31 7.71
CA THR A 582 0.77 15.09 7.83
C THR A 582 0.38 15.69 6.49
N PHE A 583 -0.92 15.86 6.28
CA PHE A 583 -1.51 16.34 5.04
C PHE A 583 -2.45 17.50 5.29
N VAL A 584 -2.60 18.37 4.30
CA VAL A 584 -3.57 19.47 4.31
C VAL A 584 -4.32 19.50 2.98
N LYS A 585 -5.61 19.79 3.06
CA LYS A 585 -6.48 19.95 1.87
C LYS A 585 -6.53 21.41 1.45
N GLN A 586 -6.01 21.74 0.28
CA GLN A 586 -5.92 23.12 -0.25
C GLN A 586 -6.67 23.20 -1.58
N GLY A 587 -7.74 24.00 -1.63
CA GLY A 587 -8.55 24.10 -2.84
C GLY A 587 -9.15 22.78 -3.30
N GLY A 588 -9.46 21.86 -2.38
CA GLY A 588 -10.00 20.53 -2.68
C GLY A 588 -8.94 19.50 -3.06
N ILE A 589 -7.64 19.82 -3.04
CA ILE A 589 -6.52 18.94 -3.39
C ILE A 589 -5.70 18.67 -2.13
N TRP A 590 -5.39 17.41 -1.86
CA TRP A 590 -4.52 17.00 -0.77
C TRP A 590 -3.05 17.29 -1.09
N LYS A 591 -2.30 17.72 -0.07
CA LYS A 591 -0.87 18.02 -0.12
C LYS A 591 -0.17 17.46 1.09
N ILE A 592 1.07 17.01 0.93
CA ILE A 592 1.95 16.71 2.07
C ILE A 592 2.26 18.03 2.78
N HIS A 593 1.89 18.14 4.04
CA HIS A 593 2.24 19.26 4.90
C HIS A 593 3.57 19.04 5.61
N SER A 594 3.77 17.85 6.16
CA SER A 594 5.07 17.43 6.65
C SER A 594 5.32 15.97 6.33
N GLU A 595 6.51 15.65 5.89
CA GLU A 595 7.07 14.31 5.85
C GLU A 595 8.13 14.22 6.93
N HIS A 596 8.02 13.16 7.77
CA HIS A 596 9.06 12.79 8.70
C HIS A 596 9.34 11.28 8.58
N GLN A 597 10.46 10.95 8.00
CA GLN A 597 10.87 9.58 7.68
C GLN A 597 11.94 9.12 8.68
N TYR A 598 11.66 8.00 9.35
CA TYR A 598 12.52 7.37 10.36
C TYR A 598 13.17 6.12 9.78
N THR A 599 14.47 6.11 9.62
CA THR A 599 15.23 4.92 9.24
C THR A 599 15.18 3.92 10.40
N THR A 600 14.73 2.70 10.14
CA THR A 600 14.71 1.58 11.10
C THR A 600 15.95 0.73 10.99
N PHE A 601 16.39 0.45 9.76
CA PHE A 601 17.67 -0.17 9.44
C PHE A 601 18.15 0.28 8.06
N TRP A 602 19.46 0.26 7.86
CA TRP A 602 20.10 0.44 6.56
C TRP A 602 21.33 -0.41 6.49
N ALA A 603 21.56 -1.12 5.39
CA ALA A 603 22.67 -2.05 5.30
C ALA A 603 23.19 -2.22 3.88
N ASN A 604 24.48 -2.57 3.78
CA ASN A 604 25.04 -3.11 2.56
C ASN A 604 24.38 -4.46 2.25
N TYR A 605 23.87 -4.61 1.04
CA TYR A 605 23.12 -5.79 0.64
C TYR A 605 23.92 -7.08 0.74
N ALA A 606 25.19 -7.08 0.29
CA ALA A 606 26.02 -8.29 0.26
C ALA A 606 26.38 -8.81 1.65
N ASN A 607 26.47 -7.90 2.63
CA ASN A 607 26.85 -8.23 4.00
C ASN A 607 25.65 -8.45 4.93
N GLY A 608 24.44 -8.13 4.45
CA GLY A 608 23.24 -8.12 5.28
C GLY A 608 23.31 -7.08 6.38
N TRP A 609 22.30 -7.07 7.24
CA TRP A 609 22.18 -6.05 8.29
C TRP A 609 22.94 -6.41 9.58
N SER A 610 23.24 -7.67 9.86
CA SER A 610 24.04 -8.02 11.06
C SER A 610 25.53 -7.74 10.92
N GLN A 611 26.05 -7.64 9.70
CA GLN A 611 27.48 -7.40 9.42
C GLN A 611 27.71 -6.14 8.58
N GLY A 612 26.72 -5.68 7.88
CA GLY A 612 26.80 -4.56 6.94
C GLY A 612 25.85 -3.41 7.25
N TYR A 613 25.34 -3.32 8.52
CA TYR A 613 24.51 -2.17 8.89
C TYR A 613 25.28 -0.86 8.76
N GLU A 614 24.57 0.18 8.38
CA GLU A 614 25.11 1.50 8.19
C GLU A 614 24.48 2.51 9.16
N PRO A 615 25.22 3.50 9.62
CA PRO A 615 24.67 4.54 10.49
C PRO A 615 23.64 5.39 9.75
N ILE A 616 22.74 6.00 10.52
CA ILE A 616 21.76 6.96 9.98
C ILE A 616 22.49 8.12 9.29
N ALA A 617 22.07 8.46 8.09
CA ALA A 617 22.62 9.57 7.35
C ALA A 617 22.38 10.91 8.07
N GLY A 618 23.47 11.63 8.32
CA GLY A 618 23.46 12.95 8.95
C GLY A 618 23.25 14.10 7.96
N PRO A 619 23.44 15.36 8.43
CA PRO A 619 23.30 16.56 7.59
C PRO A 619 24.24 16.55 6.38
N SER A 620 23.79 17.15 5.28
CA SER A 620 24.57 17.31 4.07
C SER A 620 25.17 18.72 3.99
N ASP A 621 26.49 18.82 3.87
CA ASP A 621 27.16 20.11 3.65
C ASP A 621 26.87 20.70 2.27
N ALA A 622 26.68 19.85 1.26
CA ALA A 622 26.37 20.27 -0.10
C ALA A 622 24.92 20.80 -0.24
N HIS A 623 24.00 20.21 0.53
CA HIS A 623 22.58 20.55 0.51
C HIS A 623 22.09 20.76 1.94
N PRO A 624 22.48 21.85 2.62
CA PRO A 624 22.18 22.05 4.04
C PRO A 624 20.68 22.23 4.26
N ALA A 625 20.18 21.63 5.33
CA ALA A 625 18.82 21.82 5.81
C ALA A 625 18.63 23.21 6.44
N ASP A 626 17.37 23.66 6.53
CA ASP A 626 17.04 24.97 7.13
C ASP A 626 17.11 24.94 8.66
N ARG A 627 16.93 23.77 9.27
CA ARG A 627 17.01 23.54 10.71
C ARG A 627 17.65 22.20 11.01
N PRO A 628 18.25 22.04 12.19
CA PRO A 628 18.65 20.72 12.69
C PRO A 628 17.47 19.75 12.71
N PRO A 629 17.74 18.43 12.77
CA PRO A 629 16.68 17.43 12.93
C PRO A 629 15.90 17.68 14.22
N THR A 630 14.60 17.41 14.18
CA THR A 630 13.72 17.60 15.34
C THR A 630 13.95 16.55 16.41
N GLU A 631 14.51 15.43 16.02
CA GLU A 631 14.82 14.30 16.91
C GLU A 631 16.14 13.62 16.51
N VAL A 632 16.91 13.20 17.50
CA VAL A 632 18.13 12.42 17.31
C VAL A 632 17.90 11.04 17.92
N TYR A 633 18.05 10.00 17.11
CA TYR A 633 17.84 8.61 17.50
C TYR A 633 18.87 7.72 16.82
N ALA A 634 18.99 6.47 17.29
CA ALA A 634 19.80 5.45 16.63
C ALA A 634 18.87 4.38 15.99
N ALA A 635 19.14 4.03 14.74
CA ALA A 635 18.52 2.91 14.06
C ALA A 635 19.17 1.58 14.48
N PHE A 636 18.73 0.46 13.89
CA PHE A 636 19.43 -0.81 14.09
C PHE A 636 20.96 -0.62 13.97
N PRO A 637 21.77 -1.15 14.90
CA PRO A 637 21.44 -2.18 15.89
C PRO A 637 20.75 -1.69 17.18
N ASP A 638 20.52 -0.42 17.33
CA ASP A 638 19.80 0.12 18.48
C ASP A 638 18.27 -0.01 18.30
N TYR A 639 17.57 0.10 19.42
CA TYR A 639 16.12 0.08 19.44
C TYR A 639 15.58 1.50 19.50
N TYR A 640 14.77 1.87 18.51
CA TYR A 640 14.02 3.11 18.48
C TYR A 640 12.58 2.86 18.10
N LEU A 641 11.64 3.52 18.76
CA LEU A 641 10.22 3.47 18.47
C LEU A 641 9.76 4.80 17.88
N PRO A 642 9.60 4.92 16.55
CA PRO A 642 9.02 6.12 15.95
C PRO A 642 7.62 6.42 16.53
N PRO A 643 7.29 7.70 16.79
CA PRO A 643 6.02 8.07 17.40
C PRO A 643 4.84 7.56 16.54
N PHE A 644 3.72 7.23 17.19
CA PHE A 644 2.46 6.89 16.54
C PHE A 644 1.49 8.07 16.65
N HIS A 645 0.90 8.50 15.55
CA HIS A 645 -0.12 9.55 15.56
C HIS A 645 -1.49 9.06 16.04
N TYR A 646 -1.64 7.76 16.28
CA TYR A 646 -2.89 7.12 16.68
C TYR A 646 -2.68 6.17 17.86
N PRO A 647 -3.74 5.89 18.65
CA PRO A 647 -3.69 4.92 19.72
C PRO A 647 -3.89 3.49 19.17
N ASN A 648 -3.75 2.50 20.04
CA ASN A 648 -4.14 1.13 19.72
C ASN A 648 -5.62 1.09 19.30
N PRO A 649 -5.94 0.51 18.12
CA PRO A 649 -7.29 0.60 17.55
C PRO A 649 -8.38 -0.13 18.35
N VAL A 650 -7.98 -1.03 19.25
CA VAL A 650 -8.91 -1.79 20.09
C VAL A 650 -9.01 -1.23 21.50
N SER A 651 -7.88 -1.07 22.17
CA SER A 651 -7.87 -0.64 23.58
C SER A 651 -7.93 0.88 23.78
N GLY A 652 -7.69 1.66 22.71
CA GLY A 652 -7.59 3.12 22.79
C GLY A 652 -6.37 3.62 23.57
N ARG A 653 -5.48 2.73 24.04
CA ARG A 653 -4.27 3.11 24.77
C ARG A 653 -3.24 3.72 23.83
N ARG A 654 -2.55 4.75 24.32
CA ARG A 654 -1.40 5.33 23.60
C ARG A 654 -0.37 4.23 23.32
N ILE A 655 0.14 4.18 22.11
CA ILE A 655 1.25 3.30 21.75
C ILE A 655 2.54 4.00 22.20
N ALA A 656 3.22 3.39 23.14
CA ALA A 656 4.48 3.85 23.71
C ALA A 656 5.30 2.62 24.14
N PRO A 657 6.62 2.76 24.33
CA PRO A 657 7.50 1.70 24.83
C PRO A 657 7.04 1.07 26.14
#